data_336234ab218bb25bbb652b47a59fd448
#
_entry.id   336234ab218bb25bbb652b47a59fd448
#
_cell.length_a   1.000
_cell.length_b   1.000
_cell.length_c   1.000
_cell.angle_alpha   90.00
_cell.angle_beta   90.00
_cell.angle_gamma   90.00
#
_symmetry.space_group_name_H-M   'P 1'
#
loop_
_entity.id
_entity.type
_entity.pdbx_description
1 polymer ?
#
loop_
_entity_poly.entity_id
_entity_poly.type
_entity_poly.pdbx_seq_one_letter_code
_entity_poly.pdbx_strand_id
1 'polypeptide(L)'
;MKRLFASSCLNCKKCYNYSKYKQTNNEKCIKNNEYATKLIGLLILKQRTGICRIMRSGLELWAKKKEKDGIFYWLSLKQHLEDTREIMGLLWEHWLSEGQRIYIANSMKIEEDAAKSLTMFIGAIHDIGKATPAFQIQRGFQNSEDLDLLLMEKLEREGFSGIKDLELTDRGKTPHAYAGEVICRLAGINRGIASIIGAHHGVPMKENYSLMSFVEAYTANFYQEEKEDSPICKKWKATQEELLSWALESCGYKNVEDLPRCSKPTQLLLSGLLIMADWIASNEEYFPLFSLQNEVDHELDDATVNQEDRKKEGTQISERVESAWLKWTRNQTWEATQLFDANQSYQNSFHFKPRDFQEKVFTEIAGAEDIGLVILEAPMGCGKTEAALMTAEQLAGKQQCAGVFFGLPTQASSNGIFPRVESWVDSLGQKNQEKLSLRLSHGKAALNEEFQTLSRNCSEGIDLDGERTKYVYVNEWFSGRKKAMLDDFVVGTVDHLLLMALKQKHLMLRHLGFSKKVVIIDEVHAYDAYMGQYLYMVLQWLGAYKVPTIILSATLPMERRKDLMKYYLKGRGIKEKDIGNFDFLKTESYPLLTFSKGSEVESFSDLQEEKEKKVTLYQLEEENLVDTVKSLSKNGAVIGIIVNTVGRAQRITKDLLEAFPEEEVHLLHSRFIDTDRIKKEEELLKKIGKKAERPKRFIVVGTQVIEQSLDIDFDVMISDLCPVDLLIQRIGRLHRHKIERPKEHSEARLYLMGISESFDFEKGSRRVYGDYLLIKTQCALGKSISIPRDISPLVQEVYGEWNPSLAPDLRMKYEESKEKQEAVLKKQKMKAKGFRLDKPKLECSEESSLDGLLDNDLPIDSEELCQAKVRDIGSSIEVIAVKKLGAGYGLFQEQKDISEELSKASMARKLACQTLRLGESIIHMEREKEDDKEEGLIRYLEDYNRRELPEWQNEAWLKGSLGLIFDENNDFPLKNIVLHYDEKFGLQWHKKEV
;
A
#
# COMPACT_ATOMS: atom_id res chain seq x y z
N MET A 1 17.48 52.84 -7.36
CA MET A 1 16.79 51.56 -7.69
C MET A 1 15.26 51.58 -7.56
N LYS A 2 14.60 52.50 -6.84
CA LYS A 2 13.12 52.57 -6.76
C LYS A 2 12.43 53.32 -7.91
N ARG A 3 13.15 53.92 -8.87
CA ARG A 3 12.60 54.69 -9.99
C ARG A 3 12.70 54.03 -11.38
N LEU A 4 13.33 52.86 -11.50
CA LEU A 4 13.45 52.12 -12.78
C LEU A 4 12.43 50.97 -12.93
N PHE A 5 11.63 50.68 -11.90
CA PHE A 5 10.61 49.58 -11.94
C PHE A 5 9.20 50.08 -12.31
N ALA A 6 9.01 51.39 -12.55
CA ALA A 6 7.68 51.95 -12.76
C ALA A 6 7.25 52.03 -14.23
N SER A 7 8.12 51.77 -15.20
CA SER A 7 7.82 52.03 -16.61
C SER A 7 7.59 50.81 -17.51
N SER A 8 7.78 49.59 -17.02
CA SER A 8 7.62 48.39 -17.85
C SER A 8 6.45 47.45 -17.49
N CYS A 9 5.61 47.82 -16.51
CA CYS A 9 4.53 46.93 -16.03
C CYS A 9 3.12 47.53 -16.21
N LEU A 10 2.87 48.36 -17.21
CA LEU A 10 1.59 49.08 -17.39
C LEU A 10 0.56 48.36 -18.27
N ASN A 11 0.79 47.11 -18.73
CA ASN A 11 -0.14 46.42 -19.64
C ASN A 11 -0.62 45.04 -19.21
N CYS A 12 -0.50 44.67 -17.92
CA CYS A 12 -1.03 43.36 -17.45
C CYS A 12 -2.23 43.53 -16.51
N LYS A 13 -3.43 43.20 -16.98
CA LYS A 13 -4.70 43.26 -16.20
C LYS A 13 -4.67 42.45 -14.90
N LYS A 14 -3.71 41.54 -14.70
CA LYS A 14 -3.54 40.72 -13.47
C LYS A 14 -2.86 41.49 -12.32
N CYS A 15 -2.10 42.54 -12.63
CA CYS A 15 -1.44 43.35 -11.58
C CYS A 15 -2.36 44.37 -10.89
N TYR A 16 -3.51 44.68 -11.47
CA TYR A 16 -4.45 45.64 -10.89
C TYR A 16 -5.25 45.12 -9.70
N ASN A 17 -5.43 43.81 -9.60
CA ASN A 17 -6.14 43.18 -8.47
C ASN A 17 -5.24 42.94 -7.24
N TYR A 18 -3.92 43.02 -7.38
CA TYR A 18 -2.98 42.77 -6.28
C TYR A 18 -2.76 43.99 -5.34
N SER A 19 -3.08 45.16 -5.80
CA SER A 19 -2.90 46.38 -4.99
C SER A 19 -4.00 46.67 -3.96
N LYS A 20 -5.14 45.98 -4.07
CA LYS A 20 -6.30 46.11 -3.16
C LYS A 20 -6.28 45.19 -1.94
N TYR A 21 -5.37 44.21 -1.92
CA TYR A 21 -5.28 43.23 -0.83
C TYR A 21 -4.18 43.54 0.22
N LYS A 22 -3.59 44.72 0.19
CA LYS A 22 -2.40 45.07 0.97
C LYS A 22 -2.68 45.83 2.29
N GLN A 23 -3.74 45.52 3.00
CA GLN A 23 -3.98 46.18 4.31
C GLN A 23 -4.25 45.29 5.53
N THR A 24 -4.18 43.94 5.38
CA THR A 24 -4.23 43.06 6.56
C THR A 24 -3.30 41.86 6.37
N ASN A 25 -2.34 41.73 7.24
CA ASN A 25 -1.40 40.62 7.49
C ASN A 25 0.05 40.79 6.99
N ASN A 26 0.86 41.39 7.87
CA ASN A 26 2.23 41.83 7.58
C ASN A 26 3.34 40.85 7.95
N GLU A 27 3.09 39.63 8.36
CA GLU A 27 4.19 38.69 8.76
C GLU A 27 4.36 37.43 7.90
N LYS A 28 3.31 36.94 7.23
CA LYS A 28 3.44 35.81 6.33
C LYS A 28 3.91 36.14 4.90
N CYS A 29 3.74 37.41 4.46
CA CYS A 29 4.25 37.89 3.16
C CYS A 29 5.78 38.04 3.09
N ILE A 30 6.49 38.07 4.21
CA ILE A 30 7.95 38.27 4.24
C ILE A 30 8.68 36.99 3.84
N LYS A 31 8.20 35.81 4.24
CA LYS A 31 8.82 34.53 3.85
C LYS A 31 8.71 34.22 2.36
N ASN A 32 7.55 34.50 1.75
CA ASN A 32 7.37 34.27 0.30
C ASN A 32 8.18 35.29 -0.57
N ASN A 33 8.51 36.45 -0.04
CA ASN A 33 9.40 37.40 -0.72
C ASN A 33 10.88 37.05 -0.56
N GLU A 34 11.28 36.38 0.50
CA GLU A 34 12.63 35.84 0.65
C GLU A 34 12.89 34.67 -0.32
N TYR A 35 11.90 33.85 -0.60
CA TYR A 35 12.00 32.76 -1.59
C TYR A 35 12.19 33.30 -3.01
N ALA A 36 11.37 34.27 -3.42
CA ALA A 36 11.52 34.92 -4.72
C ALA A 36 12.86 35.70 -4.81
N THR A 37 13.32 36.28 -3.73
CA THR A 37 14.59 37.02 -3.70
C THR A 37 15.81 36.07 -3.67
N LYS A 38 15.72 34.91 -3.04
CA LYS A 38 16.76 33.87 -3.10
C LYS A 38 16.84 33.24 -4.48
N LEU A 39 15.69 32.94 -5.12
CA LEU A 39 15.66 32.44 -6.50
C LEU A 39 16.29 33.41 -7.48
N ILE A 40 15.97 34.69 -7.38
CA ILE A 40 16.57 35.79 -8.21
C ILE A 40 18.06 35.93 -7.88
N GLY A 41 18.45 35.78 -6.61
CA GLY A 41 19.84 35.79 -6.18
C GLY A 41 20.69 34.64 -6.75
N LEU A 42 20.11 33.44 -6.83
CA LEU A 42 20.75 32.25 -7.44
C LEU A 42 20.88 32.38 -8.97
N LEU A 43 19.88 33.00 -9.63
CA LEU A 43 19.93 33.31 -11.06
C LEU A 43 21.03 34.34 -11.39
N ILE A 44 21.23 35.36 -10.54
CA ILE A 44 22.26 36.38 -10.71
C ILE A 44 23.68 35.87 -10.41
N LEU A 45 23.84 34.94 -9.47
CA LEU A 45 25.11 34.29 -9.18
C LEU A 45 25.53 33.32 -10.30
N LYS A 46 24.61 32.61 -10.94
CA LYS A 46 24.90 31.77 -12.13
C LYS A 46 25.31 32.58 -13.36
N GLN A 47 24.89 33.84 -13.48
CA GLN A 47 25.33 34.76 -14.58
C GLN A 47 26.76 35.31 -14.41
N ARG A 48 27.37 35.20 -13.20
CA ARG A 48 28.74 35.72 -12.95
C ARG A 48 29.85 34.68 -13.00
N THR A 49 29.55 33.39 -12.96
CA THR A 49 30.56 32.32 -13.14
C THR A 49 30.50 31.84 -14.60
N GLY A 50 31.29 32.45 -15.42
CA GLY A 50 31.26 32.30 -16.86
C GLY A 50 31.71 30.97 -17.39
N ILE A 51 31.23 30.69 -18.58
CA ILE A 51 31.72 29.76 -19.59
C ILE A 51 31.50 28.27 -19.22
N CYS A 52 30.24 27.84 -19.25
CA CYS A 52 29.96 26.45 -19.55
C CYS A 52 30.37 26.18 -20.99
N ARG A 53 31.46 25.43 -21.19
CA ARG A 53 31.84 24.87 -22.51
C ARG A 53 30.71 23.88 -22.82
N ILE A 54 29.81 24.24 -23.74
CA ILE A 54 28.73 23.35 -24.15
C ILE A 54 29.38 22.12 -24.78
N MET A 55 29.40 21.02 -24.05
CA MET A 55 29.81 19.71 -24.58
C MET A 55 28.73 19.24 -25.56
N ARG A 56 29.10 18.91 -26.78
CA ARG A 56 28.18 18.45 -27.82
C ARG A 56 27.78 16.98 -27.68
N SER A 57 28.44 16.24 -26.78
CA SER A 57 28.26 14.81 -26.63
C SER A 57 26.93 14.45 -25.99
N GLY A 58 26.26 13.49 -26.62
CA GLY A 58 24.97 12.97 -26.18
C GLY A 58 23.74 13.74 -26.67
N LEU A 59 23.94 14.92 -27.34
CA LEU A 59 22.85 15.66 -28.00
C LEU A 59 22.32 14.90 -29.25
N GLU A 60 23.14 14.06 -29.85
CA GLU A 60 22.84 13.29 -31.03
C GLU A 60 22.07 12.01 -30.74
N LEU A 61 22.29 11.42 -29.55
CA LEU A 61 21.65 10.18 -29.13
C LEU A 61 20.21 10.45 -28.72
N TRP A 62 19.29 9.62 -29.17
CA TRP A 62 17.90 9.73 -28.79
C TRP A 62 17.57 8.95 -27.50
N ALA A 63 16.74 9.53 -26.63
CA ALA A 63 16.14 8.84 -25.48
C ALA A 63 14.70 8.41 -25.76
N LYS A 64 13.96 9.24 -26.54
CA LYS A 64 12.55 9.01 -26.91
C LYS A 64 12.30 9.46 -28.33
N LYS A 65 11.37 8.78 -28.98
CA LYS A 65 10.94 9.11 -30.34
C LYS A 65 9.48 8.72 -30.54
N LYS A 66 8.76 9.50 -31.37
CA LYS A 66 7.33 9.30 -31.64
C LYS A 66 6.96 9.96 -32.95
N GLU A 67 6.08 9.31 -33.70
CA GLU A 67 5.36 9.92 -34.82
C GLU A 67 3.90 10.18 -34.39
N LYS A 68 3.42 11.38 -34.68
CA LYS A 68 2.03 11.74 -34.48
C LYS A 68 1.57 12.69 -35.55
N ASP A 69 0.48 12.33 -36.23
CA ASP A 69 -0.15 13.14 -37.26
C ASP A 69 0.84 13.53 -38.43
N GLY A 70 1.79 12.64 -38.75
CA GLY A 70 2.82 12.85 -39.77
C GLY A 70 3.96 13.76 -39.36
N ILE A 71 4.03 14.14 -38.09
CA ILE A 71 5.11 14.94 -37.48
C ILE A 71 5.98 14.02 -36.66
N PHE A 72 7.31 14.13 -36.85
CA PHE A 72 8.29 13.39 -36.08
C PHE A 72 8.73 14.16 -34.86
N TYR A 73 8.61 13.50 -33.69
CA TYR A 73 9.03 14.02 -32.40
C TYR A 73 10.13 13.16 -31.79
N TRP A 74 11.04 13.82 -31.09
CA TRP A 74 12.12 13.14 -30.41
C TRP A 74 12.57 13.89 -29.16
N LEU A 75 13.39 13.25 -28.35
CA LEU A 75 14.06 13.84 -27.19
C LEU A 75 15.49 13.29 -27.15
N SER A 76 16.51 14.18 -27.09
CA SER A 76 17.87 13.75 -26.93
C SER A 76 18.12 13.08 -25.59
N LEU A 77 19.09 12.16 -25.54
CA LEU A 77 19.45 11.47 -24.31
C LEU A 77 19.91 12.46 -23.24
N LYS A 78 20.75 13.42 -23.62
CA LYS A 78 21.27 14.42 -22.69
C LYS A 78 20.15 15.26 -22.08
N GLN A 79 19.16 15.70 -22.87
CA GLN A 79 18.01 16.45 -22.37
C GLN A 79 17.19 15.63 -21.37
N HIS A 80 16.96 14.36 -21.65
CA HIS A 80 16.24 13.46 -20.74
C HIS A 80 16.97 13.26 -19.41
N LEU A 81 18.30 13.13 -19.46
CA LEU A 81 19.15 13.04 -18.27
C LEU A 81 19.11 14.33 -17.45
N GLU A 82 19.14 15.51 -18.11
CA GLU A 82 19.00 16.81 -17.47
C GLU A 82 17.62 16.99 -16.83
N ASP A 83 16.53 16.69 -17.56
CA ASP A 83 15.17 16.75 -17.05
C ASP A 83 15.03 15.89 -15.77
N THR A 84 15.54 14.66 -15.81
CA THR A 84 15.48 13.74 -14.66
C THR A 84 16.36 14.20 -13.49
N ARG A 85 17.55 14.73 -13.76
CA ARG A 85 18.43 15.32 -12.74
C ARG A 85 17.73 16.42 -11.95
N GLU A 86 17.12 17.36 -12.65
CA GLU A 86 16.42 18.49 -12.01
C GLU A 86 15.18 18.04 -11.25
N ILE A 87 14.41 17.09 -11.79
CA ILE A 87 13.27 16.50 -11.08
C ILE A 87 13.72 15.78 -9.80
N MET A 88 14.86 15.07 -9.80
CA MET A 88 15.42 14.47 -8.60
C MET A 88 15.74 15.53 -7.53
N GLY A 89 16.30 16.68 -7.93
CA GLY A 89 16.55 17.80 -7.03
C GLY A 89 15.27 18.40 -6.44
N LEU A 90 14.24 18.59 -7.27
CA LEU A 90 12.94 19.11 -6.82
C LEU A 90 12.18 18.12 -5.92
N LEU A 91 12.24 16.83 -6.21
CA LEU A 91 11.68 15.79 -5.35
C LEU A 91 12.39 15.75 -3.99
N TRP A 92 13.71 15.93 -3.98
CA TRP A 92 14.48 16.03 -2.73
C TRP A 92 13.99 17.21 -1.88
N GLU A 93 13.84 18.38 -2.46
CA GLU A 93 13.50 19.61 -1.72
C GLU A 93 12.04 19.70 -1.28
N HIS A 94 11.11 19.22 -2.13
CA HIS A 94 9.69 19.52 -1.98
C HIS A 94 8.79 18.31 -1.75
N TRP A 95 9.26 17.10 -2.05
CA TRP A 95 8.42 15.90 -1.90
C TRP A 95 8.90 14.97 -0.77
N LEU A 96 10.22 14.78 -0.61
CA LEU A 96 10.73 14.01 0.53
C LEU A 96 10.43 14.74 1.84
N SER A 97 10.07 14.00 2.89
CA SER A 97 9.98 14.55 4.23
C SER A 97 11.36 14.95 4.75
N GLU A 98 11.41 15.93 5.64
CA GLU A 98 12.66 16.33 6.31
C GLU A 98 13.32 15.12 7.00
N GLY A 99 12.52 14.28 7.70
CA GLY A 99 13.01 13.06 8.32
C GLY A 99 13.65 12.07 7.34
N GLN A 100 13.13 11.95 6.09
CA GLN A 100 13.77 11.12 5.05
C GLN A 100 15.11 11.71 4.59
N ARG A 101 15.19 13.04 4.35
CA ARG A 101 16.43 13.71 3.95
C ARG A 101 17.53 13.53 5.01
N ILE A 102 17.20 13.80 6.26
CA ILE A 102 18.10 13.59 7.41
C ILE A 102 18.53 12.12 7.50
N TYR A 103 17.60 11.17 7.33
CA TYR A 103 17.92 9.74 7.36
C TYR A 103 18.91 9.37 6.25
N ILE A 104 18.67 9.79 5.00
CA ILE A 104 19.53 9.48 3.86
C ILE A 104 20.95 10.05 4.08
N ALA A 105 21.06 11.32 4.45
CA ALA A 105 22.34 11.98 4.71
C ALA A 105 23.12 11.31 5.86
N ASN A 106 22.46 11.09 7.00
CA ASN A 106 23.07 10.44 8.17
C ASN A 106 23.52 9.00 7.90
N SER A 107 22.76 8.24 7.10
CA SER A 107 23.11 6.85 6.74
C SER A 107 24.40 6.76 5.95
N MET A 108 24.75 7.80 5.19
CA MET A 108 25.96 7.93 4.40
C MET A 108 27.06 8.75 5.13
N LYS A 109 26.74 9.35 6.29
CA LYS A 109 27.60 10.23 7.08
C LYS A 109 28.07 11.46 6.29
N ILE A 110 27.16 12.09 5.56
CA ILE A 110 27.38 13.31 4.78
C ILE A 110 26.32 14.36 5.11
N GLU A 111 26.57 15.61 4.73
CA GLU A 111 25.60 16.70 4.86
C GLU A 111 24.45 16.56 3.87
N GLU A 112 23.28 17.16 4.16
CA GLU A 112 22.09 17.08 3.32
C GLU A 112 22.32 17.61 1.90
N ASP A 113 23.10 18.69 1.72
CA ASP A 113 23.44 19.24 0.40
C ASP A 113 24.27 18.25 -0.43
N ALA A 114 25.18 17.51 0.19
CA ALA A 114 25.94 16.47 -0.47
C ALA A 114 25.06 15.26 -0.84
N ALA A 115 24.10 14.91 0.00
CA ALA A 115 23.11 13.86 -0.28
C ALA A 115 22.18 14.27 -1.43
N LYS A 116 21.76 15.54 -1.50
CA LYS A 116 21.03 16.11 -2.64
C LYS A 116 21.85 16.03 -3.94
N SER A 117 23.14 16.43 -3.90
CA SER A 117 24.05 16.34 -5.06
C SER A 117 24.18 14.91 -5.58
N LEU A 118 24.31 13.91 -4.68
CA LEU A 118 24.28 12.49 -5.06
C LEU A 118 22.95 12.09 -5.71
N THR A 119 21.84 12.53 -5.14
CA THR A 119 20.51 12.24 -5.66
C THR A 119 20.34 12.77 -7.08
N MET A 120 20.78 14.01 -7.32
CA MET A 120 20.80 14.62 -8.66
C MET A 120 21.75 13.89 -9.62
N PHE A 121 22.92 13.47 -9.15
CA PHE A 121 23.87 12.69 -9.96
C PHE A 121 23.26 11.37 -10.43
N ILE A 122 22.56 10.64 -9.57
CA ILE A 122 21.87 9.40 -9.93
C ILE A 122 20.85 9.67 -11.06
N GLY A 123 20.09 10.77 -10.99
CA GLY A 123 19.19 11.20 -12.06
C GLY A 123 19.92 11.52 -13.36
N ALA A 124 21.10 12.17 -13.27
CA ALA A 124 21.90 12.56 -14.42
C ALA A 124 22.50 11.38 -15.21
N ILE A 125 22.58 10.19 -14.63
CA ILE A 125 23.18 9.00 -15.26
C ILE A 125 22.19 7.83 -15.44
N HIS A 126 20.94 7.92 -15.00
CA HIS A 126 20.04 6.76 -14.90
C HIS A 126 19.88 6.00 -16.22
N ASP A 127 19.83 6.72 -17.32
CA ASP A 127 19.61 6.19 -18.66
C ASP A 127 20.88 6.18 -19.54
N ILE A 128 22.07 6.26 -18.93
CA ILE A 128 23.35 6.24 -19.67
C ILE A 128 23.50 5.00 -20.55
N GLY A 129 22.84 3.90 -20.21
CA GLY A 129 22.81 2.69 -21.01
C GLY A 129 22.09 2.85 -22.37
N LYS A 130 21.34 3.95 -22.58
CA LYS A 130 20.83 4.33 -23.89
C LYS A 130 21.96 4.81 -24.83
N ALA A 131 23.11 5.20 -24.28
CA ALA A 131 24.30 5.50 -25.06
C ALA A 131 25.03 4.23 -25.52
N THR A 132 24.30 3.32 -26.18
CA THR A 132 24.80 2.05 -26.72
C THR A 132 24.21 1.78 -28.10
N PRO A 133 24.93 1.13 -29.01
CA PRO A 133 24.40 0.70 -30.29
C PRO A 133 23.12 -0.12 -30.13
N ALA A 134 23.09 -1.05 -29.19
CA ALA A 134 21.92 -1.92 -28.92
C ALA A 134 20.64 -1.15 -28.67
N PHE A 135 20.71 0.03 -28.03
CA PHE A 135 19.55 0.89 -27.84
C PHE A 135 19.26 1.76 -29.05
N GLN A 136 20.30 2.41 -29.60
CA GLN A 136 20.15 3.42 -30.65
C GLN A 136 19.64 2.84 -31.99
N ILE A 137 19.90 1.56 -32.32
CA ILE A 137 19.37 0.90 -33.51
C ILE A 137 17.95 0.30 -33.34
N GLN A 138 17.24 0.59 -32.24
CA GLN A 138 15.88 0.07 -32.03
C GLN A 138 14.94 0.63 -33.09
N ARG A 139 14.41 -0.26 -33.95
CA ARG A 139 13.47 0.06 -35.04
C ARG A 139 12.01 -0.25 -34.62
N GLY A 140 11.07 0.32 -35.37
CA GLY A 140 9.64 -0.05 -35.26
C GLY A 140 8.95 0.46 -34.00
N PHE A 141 9.51 1.43 -33.30
CA PHE A 141 8.79 2.09 -32.21
C PHE A 141 7.65 2.92 -32.81
N GLN A 142 6.40 2.51 -32.54
CA GLN A 142 5.16 3.10 -33.12
C GLN A 142 5.07 3.01 -34.66
N ASN A 143 5.71 2.04 -35.30
CA ASN A 143 5.67 1.73 -36.73
C ASN A 143 6.17 2.83 -37.69
N SER A 144 7.04 3.74 -37.23
CA SER A 144 7.62 4.77 -38.12
C SER A 144 9.03 4.41 -38.56
N GLU A 145 9.15 3.77 -39.76
CA GLU A 145 10.45 3.45 -40.34
C GLU A 145 11.21 4.71 -40.79
N ASP A 146 10.50 5.73 -41.26
CA ASP A 146 11.08 6.99 -41.73
C ASP A 146 11.77 7.76 -40.55
N LEU A 147 11.12 7.83 -39.39
CA LEU A 147 11.71 8.43 -38.19
C LEU A 147 12.98 7.70 -37.76
N ASP A 148 12.94 6.35 -37.77
CA ASP A 148 14.08 5.52 -37.41
C ASP A 148 15.26 5.80 -38.34
N LEU A 149 15.00 5.89 -39.65
CA LEU A 149 16.02 6.18 -40.64
C LEU A 149 16.65 7.57 -40.47
N LEU A 150 15.82 8.60 -40.25
CA LEU A 150 16.30 9.97 -40.02
C LEU A 150 17.21 10.07 -38.79
N LEU A 151 16.86 9.42 -37.67
CA LEU A 151 17.68 9.42 -36.47
C LEU A 151 19.01 8.67 -36.69
N MET A 152 19.02 7.57 -37.43
CA MET A 152 20.25 6.87 -37.77
C MET A 152 21.15 7.69 -38.71
N GLU A 153 20.54 8.45 -39.66
CA GLU A 153 21.28 9.39 -40.52
C GLU A 153 21.93 10.53 -39.72
N LYS A 154 21.23 11.01 -38.69
CA LYS A 154 21.81 11.99 -37.76
C LYS A 154 23.02 11.41 -37.03
N LEU A 155 22.94 10.18 -36.51
CA LEU A 155 24.06 9.51 -35.85
C LEU A 155 25.25 9.27 -36.76
N GLU A 156 25.02 8.86 -38.03
CA GLU A 156 26.11 8.70 -38.98
C GLU A 156 26.86 10.00 -39.28
N ARG A 157 26.10 11.10 -39.45
CA ARG A 157 26.68 12.46 -39.64
C ARG A 157 27.54 12.88 -38.46
N GLU A 158 27.18 12.47 -37.24
CA GLU A 158 27.95 12.76 -36.03
C GLU A 158 29.09 11.78 -35.74
N GLY A 159 29.38 10.89 -36.69
CA GLY A 159 30.56 10.01 -36.66
C GLY A 159 30.33 8.62 -36.12
N PHE A 160 29.09 8.17 -35.93
CA PHE A 160 28.76 6.78 -35.63
C PHE A 160 28.65 5.96 -36.94
N SER A 161 29.72 5.90 -37.68
CA SER A 161 29.77 5.31 -39.02
C SER A 161 29.33 3.85 -39.02
N GLY A 162 28.49 3.46 -40.02
CA GLY A 162 28.01 2.08 -40.18
C GLY A 162 26.83 1.70 -39.28
N ILE A 163 26.26 2.63 -38.51
CA ILE A 163 25.15 2.33 -37.60
C ILE A 163 23.86 2.01 -38.35
N LYS A 164 23.67 2.51 -39.58
CA LYS A 164 22.49 2.24 -40.38
C LYS A 164 22.34 0.78 -40.77
N ASP A 165 23.47 0.14 -41.09
CA ASP A 165 23.55 -1.23 -41.55
C ASP A 165 23.88 -2.22 -40.44
N LEU A 166 23.93 -1.73 -39.19
CA LEU A 166 24.33 -2.54 -38.04
C LEU A 166 23.22 -3.54 -37.67
N GLU A 167 23.57 -4.82 -37.73
CA GLU A 167 22.78 -5.93 -37.23
C GLU A 167 23.46 -6.52 -35.99
N LEU A 168 22.77 -6.49 -34.86
CA LEU A 168 23.24 -7.08 -33.61
C LEU A 168 22.49 -8.36 -33.31
N THR A 169 23.22 -9.44 -33.11
CA THR A 169 22.67 -10.67 -32.52
C THR A 169 22.44 -10.48 -31.03
N ASP A 170 21.37 -11.05 -30.50
CA ASP A 170 21.10 -11.01 -29.04
C ASP A 170 20.97 -9.61 -28.41
N ARG A 171 20.54 -8.60 -29.17
CA ARG A 171 20.32 -7.23 -28.69
C ARG A 171 19.50 -7.18 -27.37
N GLY A 172 18.48 -8.05 -27.23
CA GLY A 172 17.62 -8.14 -26.05
C GLY A 172 18.33 -8.58 -24.77
N LYS A 173 19.57 -9.09 -24.86
CA LYS A 173 20.37 -9.50 -23.70
C LYS A 173 21.00 -8.33 -22.94
N THR A 174 21.07 -7.14 -23.55
CA THR A 174 21.60 -5.91 -22.96
C THR A 174 20.55 -4.82 -22.82
N PRO A 175 19.50 -5.01 -21.99
CA PRO A 175 18.55 -3.93 -21.70
C PRO A 175 19.31 -2.69 -21.21
N HIS A 176 18.88 -1.48 -21.63
CA HIS A 176 19.59 -0.24 -21.29
C HIS A 176 19.80 -0.02 -19.79
N ALA A 177 18.90 -0.47 -18.92
CA ALA A 177 19.11 -0.39 -17.47
C ALA A 177 20.35 -1.19 -17.05
N TYR A 178 20.50 -2.43 -17.53
CA TYR A 178 21.67 -3.26 -17.24
C TYR A 178 22.91 -2.74 -17.92
N ALA A 179 22.82 -2.28 -19.18
CA ALA A 179 23.92 -1.63 -19.87
C ALA A 179 24.41 -0.38 -19.11
N GLY A 180 23.48 0.41 -18.54
CA GLY A 180 23.82 1.57 -17.71
C GLY A 180 24.58 1.19 -16.46
N GLU A 181 24.18 0.16 -15.74
CA GLU A 181 24.92 -0.35 -14.59
C GLU A 181 26.33 -0.81 -14.97
N VAL A 182 26.46 -1.53 -16.09
CA VAL A 182 27.75 -2.00 -16.59
C VAL A 182 28.67 -0.84 -16.93
N ILE A 183 28.21 0.17 -17.67
CA ILE A 183 28.99 1.37 -18.02
C ILE A 183 29.43 2.10 -16.75
N CYS A 184 28.56 2.30 -15.78
CA CYS A 184 28.89 2.93 -14.49
C CYS A 184 30.00 2.16 -13.75
N ARG A 185 29.91 0.85 -13.69
CA ARG A 185 30.89 0.01 -13.00
C ARG A 185 32.26 -0.02 -13.72
N LEU A 186 32.26 -0.02 -15.04
CA LEU A 186 33.49 0.08 -15.84
C LEU A 186 34.19 1.44 -15.65
N ALA A 187 33.44 2.50 -15.44
CA ALA A 187 33.94 3.83 -15.14
C ALA A 187 34.42 4.00 -13.67
N GLY A 188 34.30 2.98 -12.82
CA GLY A 188 34.74 3.01 -11.43
C GLY A 188 33.70 3.50 -10.42
N ILE A 189 32.45 3.74 -10.84
CA ILE A 189 31.37 4.08 -9.92
C ILE A 189 31.11 2.89 -8.98
N ASN A 190 30.98 3.17 -7.68
CA ASN A 190 30.78 2.11 -6.68
C ASN A 190 29.52 1.28 -6.95
N ARG A 191 29.59 0.00 -6.63
CA ARG A 191 28.56 -1.00 -6.94
C ARG A 191 27.17 -0.61 -6.44
N GLY A 192 27.09 0.07 -5.28
CA GLY A 192 25.82 0.50 -4.70
C GLY A 192 25.07 1.50 -5.57
N ILE A 193 25.77 2.52 -6.08
CA ILE A 193 25.18 3.51 -6.99
C ILE A 193 24.87 2.88 -8.34
N ALA A 194 25.80 2.11 -8.92
CA ALA A 194 25.59 1.45 -10.19
C ALA A 194 24.36 0.53 -10.19
N SER A 195 24.14 -0.23 -9.09
CA SER A 195 22.96 -1.10 -8.97
C SER A 195 21.63 -0.33 -8.86
N ILE A 196 21.62 0.93 -8.40
CA ILE A 196 20.45 1.80 -8.47
C ILE A 196 20.08 2.06 -9.91
N ILE A 197 21.09 2.33 -10.77
CA ILE A 197 20.89 2.54 -12.21
C ILE A 197 20.35 1.27 -12.87
N GLY A 198 20.92 0.10 -12.57
CA GLY A 198 20.41 -1.18 -13.08
C GLY A 198 18.98 -1.50 -12.66
N ALA A 199 18.54 -0.97 -11.52
CA ALA A 199 17.25 -1.26 -10.93
C ALA A 199 16.11 -0.26 -11.30
N HIS A 200 16.37 0.81 -12.09
CA HIS A 200 15.38 1.87 -12.31
C HIS A 200 14.08 1.42 -13.01
N HIS A 201 14.07 0.27 -13.66
CA HIS A 201 12.85 -0.38 -14.15
C HIS A 201 12.18 -1.33 -13.11
N GLY A 202 12.60 -1.26 -11.85
CA GLY A 202 12.02 -1.99 -10.72
C GLY A 202 12.53 -3.41 -10.53
N VAL A 203 13.54 -3.86 -11.32
CA VAL A 203 14.17 -5.19 -11.19
C VAL A 203 15.69 -5.03 -11.28
N PRO A 204 16.42 -5.21 -10.16
CA PRO A 204 17.90 -5.19 -10.18
C PRO A 204 18.50 -6.35 -10.97
N MET A 205 19.79 -6.24 -11.33
CA MET A 205 20.53 -7.35 -11.93
C MET A 205 20.59 -8.57 -10.99
N LYS A 206 20.79 -9.77 -11.55
CA LYS A 206 21.03 -10.99 -10.78
C LYS A 206 22.44 -10.99 -10.17
N GLU A 207 22.60 -11.58 -8.98
CA GLU A 207 23.86 -11.51 -8.22
C GLU A 207 25.06 -12.12 -8.93
N ASN A 208 24.87 -13.12 -9.78
CA ASN A 208 25.94 -13.98 -10.33
C ASN A 208 26.51 -13.52 -11.69
N TYR A 209 26.33 -12.28 -12.11
CA TYR A 209 26.93 -11.80 -13.35
C TYR A 209 28.38 -11.34 -13.14
N SER A 210 29.34 -12.04 -13.78
CA SER A 210 30.66 -11.48 -13.99
C SER A 210 30.57 -10.33 -15.00
N LEU A 211 30.88 -9.12 -14.57
CA LEU A 211 30.84 -7.92 -15.40
C LEU A 211 31.67 -8.06 -16.69
N MET A 212 32.91 -8.53 -16.53
CA MET A 212 33.82 -8.69 -17.67
C MET A 212 33.32 -9.73 -18.66
N SER A 213 32.88 -10.89 -18.19
CA SER A 213 32.32 -11.93 -19.06
C SER A 213 31.05 -11.48 -19.78
N PHE A 214 30.25 -10.61 -19.16
CA PHE A 214 29.06 -10.05 -19.79
C PHE A 214 29.42 -9.07 -20.92
N VAL A 215 30.40 -8.18 -20.68
CA VAL A 215 30.88 -7.23 -21.72
C VAL A 215 31.58 -7.97 -22.86
N GLU A 216 32.44 -8.95 -22.55
CA GLU A 216 33.11 -9.78 -23.57
C GLU A 216 32.11 -10.55 -24.44
N ALA A 217 31.04 -11.07 -23.85
CA ALA A 217 30.00 -11.79 -24.60
C ALA A 217 29.15 -10.90 -25.52
N TYR A 218 29.05 -9.59 -25.20
CA TYR A 218 28.19 -8.64 -25.91
C TYR A 218 28.89 -7.33 -26.27
N THR A 219 30.16 -7.35 -26.58
CA THR A 219 30.96 -6.14 -26.88
C THR A 219 30.33 -5.27 -27.95
N ALA A 220 29.87 -5.88 -29.05
CA ALA A 220 29.22 -5.15 -30.15
C ALA A 220 27.92 -4.43 -29.70
N ASN A 221 27.18 -4.94 -28.71
CA ASN A 221 25.99 -4.28 -28.14
C ASN A 221 26.35 -2.98 -27.41
N PHE A 222 27.54 -2.92 -26.80
CA PHE A 222 28.04 -1.72 -26.10
C PHE A 222 28.76 -0.73 -26.99
N TYR A 223 29.51 -1.23 -28.03
CA TYR A 223 30.48 -0.44 -28.77
C TYR A 223 30.44 -0.63 -30.29
N GLN A 224 29.44 -1.27 -30.85
CA GLN A 224 29.17 -1.51 -32.24
C GLN A 224 30.07 -2.60 -32.91
N GLU A 225 31.30 -2.74 -32.47
CA GLU A 225 32.28 -3.74 -32.97
C GLU A 225 32.91 -4.53 -31.82
N GLU A 226 33.31 -5.77 -32.09
CA GLU A 226 34.05 -6.60 -31.11
C GLU A 226 35.49 -6.13 -30.88
N LYS A 227 36.10 -5.42 -31.89
CA LYS A 227 37.46 -4.96 -31.82
C LYS A 227 37.57 -3.66 -31.03
N GLU A 228 38.11 -3.73 -29.83
CA GLU A 228 38.19 -2.62 -28.86
C GLU A 228 38.95 -1.38 -29.34
N ASP A 229 39.98 -1.57 -30.24
CA ASP A 229 40.78 -0.48 -30.77
C ASP A 229 40.22 0.20 -32.01
N SER A 230 39.05 -0.23 -32.49
CA SER A 230 38.44 0.38 -33.67
C SER A 230 38.05 1.84 -33.40
N PRO A 231 38.07 2.70 -34.44
CA PRO A 231 37.64 4.10 -34.28
C PRO A 231 36.24 4.25 -33.74
N ILE A 232 35.31 3.37 -34.14
CA ILE A 232 33.90 3.43 -33.72
C ILE A 232 33.75 2.99 -32.27
N CYS A 233 34.44 1.97 -31.82
CA CYS A 233 34.47 1.57 -30.42
C CYS A 233 34.99 2.72 -29.51
N LYS A 234 36.06 3.39 -29.94
CA LYS A 234 36.59 4.57 -29.23
C LYS A 234 35.56 5.73 -29.19
N LYS A 235 34.82 5.94 -30.28
CA LYS A 235 33.75 6.97 -30.31
C LYS A 235 32.66 6.68 -29.29
N TRP A 236 32.13 5.45 -29.19
CA TRP A 236 31.13 5.08 -28.18
C TRP A 236 31.68 5.23 -26.76
N LYS A 237 32.89 4.74 -26.47
CA LYS A 237 33.54 4.90 -25.16
C LYS A 237 33.69 6.38 -24.80
N ALA A 238 34.19 7.21 -25.70
CA ALA A 238 34.33 8.64 -25.46
C ALA A 238 33.02 9.34 -25.21
N THR A 239 31.94 8.98 -25.92
CA THR A 239 30.61 9.56 -25.73
C THR A 239 30.04 9.18 -24.33
N GLN A 240 30.23 7.93 -23.89
CA GLN A 240 29.82 7.50 -22.54
C GLN A 240 30.64 8.22 -21.46
N GLU A 241 31.93 8.37 -21.62
CA GLU A 241 32.85 9.09 -20.70
C GLU A 241 32.48 10.58 -20.59
N GLU A 242 32.15 11.22 -21.73
CA GLU A 242 31.74 12.62 -21.75
C GLU A 242 30.41 12.85 -21.03
N LEU A 243 29.43 11.94 -21.17
CA LEU A 243 28.15 11.98 -20.44
C LEU A 243 28.37 11.82 -18.93
N LEU A 244 29.26 10.91 -18.51
CA LEU A 244 29.61 10.71 -17.11
C LEU A 244 30.32 11.92 -16.52
N SER A 245 31.28 12.49 -17.28
CA SER A 245 32.03 13.69 -16.85
C SER A 245 31.10 14.89 -16.69
N TRP A 246 30.17 15.09 -17.65
CA TRP A 246 29.12 16.09 -17.52
C TRP A 246 28.26 15.88 -16.28
N ALA A 247 27.83 14.65 -16.00
CA ALA A 247 27.00 14.34 -14.87
C ALA A 247 27.71 14.65 -13.54
N LEU A 248 28.99 14.26 -13.42
CA LEU A 248 29.83 14.58 -12.25
C LEU A 248 29.95 16.09 -12.05
N GLU A 249 30.40 16.80 -13.08
CA GLU A 249 30.60 18.27 -13.02
C GLU A 249 29.31 19.00 -12.68
N SER A 250 28.20 18.61 -13.31
CA SER A 250 26.88 19.26 -13.11
C SER A 250 26.33 19.07 -11.69
N CYS A 251 26.82 18.06 -10.96
CA CYS A 251 26.46 17.75 -9.58
C CYS A 251 27.56 18.08 -8.55
N GLY A 252 28.65 18.75 -9.00
CA GLY A 252 29.70 19.25 -8.12
C GLY A 252 30.77 18.23 -7.72
N TYR A 253 30.81 17.06 -8.36
CA TYR A 253 31.84 16.06 -8.15
C TYR A 253 33.00 16.23 -9.13
N LYS A 254 34.24 15.99 -8.68
CA LYS A 254 35.43 16.06 -9.51
C LYS A 254 35.78 14.69 -10.10
N ASN A 255 35.59 13.63 -9.31
CA ASN A 255 35.97 12.27 -9.69
C ASN A 255 34.91 11.28 -9.17
N VAL A 256 34.89 10.08 -9.72
CA VAL A 256 34.01 8.99 -9.29
C VAL A 256 34.29 8.50 -7.87
N GLU A 257 35.52 8.65 -7.39
CA GLU A 257 35.95 8.31 -6.04
C GLU A 257 35.37 9.22 -4.97
N ASP A 258 34.93 10.43 -5.34
CA ASP A 258 34.27 11.39 -4.42
C ASP A 258 32.83 10.98 -4.11
N LEU A 259 32.27 10.01 -4.85
CA LEU A 259 30.91 9.57 -4.68
C LEU A 259 30.72 8.77 -3.38
N PRO A 260 29.76 9.13 -2.51
CA PRO A 260 29.55 8.44 -1.24
C PRO A 260 29.01 7.02 -1.44
N ARG A 261 29.23 6.17 -0.44
CA ARG A 261 28.68 4.81 -0.42
C ARG A 261 27.37 4.78 0.31
N CYS A 262 26.43 4.01 -0.19
CA CYS A 262 25.08 3.88 0.34
C CYS A 262 24.85 2.52 1.00
N SER A 263 24.16 2.52 2.15
CA SER A 263 23.63 1.30 2.75
C SER A 263 22.49 0.73 1.88
N LYS A 264 22.20 -0.58 2.00
CA LYS A 264 21.11 -1.20 1.24
C LYS A 264 19.73 -0.51 1.44
N PRO A 265 19.32 -0.10 2.65
CA PRO A 265 18.11 0.70 2.82
C PRO A 265 18.15 2.02 2.07
N THR A 266 19.26 2.74 2.09
CA THR A 266 19.41 4.01 1.36
C THR A 266 19.35 3.82 -0.15
N GLN A 267 19.98 2.76 -0.67
CA GLN A 267 19.88 2.40 -2.09
C GLN A 267 18.43 2.16 -2.53
N LEU A 268 17.61 1.48 -1.71
CA LEU A 268 16.20 1.26 -1.99
C LEU A 268 15.40 2.57 -2.06
N LEU A 269 15.66 3.51 -1.15
CA LEU A 269 14.99 4.81 -1.17
C LEU A 269 15.40 5.63 -2.40
N LEU A 270 16.69 5.71 -2.70
CA LEU A 270 17.19 6.44 -3.87
C LEU A 270 16.72 5.80 -5.19
N SER A 271 16.67 4.46 -5.27
CA SER A 271 16.11 3.76 -6.43
C SER A 271 14.61 4.04 -6.59
N GLY A 272 13.84 4.05 -5.50
CA GLY A 272 12.43 4.42 -5.54
C GLY A 272 12.20 5.85 -6.00
N LEU A 273 13.03 6.78 -5.53
CA LEU A 273 12.99 8.20 -5.92
C LEU A 273 13.37 8.37 -7.40
N LEU A 274 14.37 7.64 -7.89
CA LEU A 274 14.75 7.62 -9.29
C LEU A 274 13.62 7.11 -10.19
N ILE A 275 12.97 5.99 -9.83
CA ILE A 275 11.82 5.48 -10.59
C ILE A 275 10.70 6.52 -10.66
N MET A 276 10.45 7.23 -9.57
CA MET A 276 9.45 8.29 -9.53
C MET A 276 9.85 9.48 -10.43
N ALA A 277 11.10 9.91 -10.38
CA ALA A 277 11.64 11.00 -11.19
C ALA A 277 11.62 10.68 -12.68
N ASP A 278 12.05 9.47 -13.07
CA ASP A 278 11.98 9.01 -14.46
C ASP A 278 10.53 8.98 -14.97
N TRP A 279 9.57 8.48 -14.17
CA TRP A 279 8.17 8.49 -14.58
C TRP A 279 7.59 9.90 -14.76
N ILE A 280 8.05 10.89 -14.00
CA ILE A 280 7.65 12.29 -14.17
C ILE A 280 8.31 12.87 -15.42
N ALA A 281 9.63 12.72 -15.58
CA ALA A 281 10.40 13.22 -16.73
C ALA A 281 10.05 12.48 -18.04
N SER A 282 9.47 11.29 -17.92
CA SER A 282 9.02 10.49 -19.05
C SER A 282 7.59 10.78 -19.51
N ASN A 283 6.83 11.56 -18.77
CA ASN A 283 5.45 11.88 -19.12
C ASN A 283 5.42 13.04 -20.12
N GLU A 284 4.89 12.81 -21.31
CA GLU A 284 4.80 13.80 -22.39
C GLU A 284 3.88 14.99 -22.08
N GLU A 285 2.93 14.85 -21.13
CA GLU A 285 2.10 15.97 -20.67
C GLU A 285 2.91 16.99 -19.86
N TYR A 286 3.91 16.52 -19.13
CA TYR A 286 4.82 17.34 -18.34
C TYR A 286 6.03 17.78 -19.16
N PHE A 287 6.63 16.83 -19.89
CA PHE A 287 7.84 16.99 -20.70
C PHE A 287 7.55 16.67 -22.17
N PRO A 288 6.96 17.60 -22.95
CA PRO A 288 6.68 17.38 -24.37
C PRO A 288 7.97 17.14 -25.16
N LEU A 289 7.88 16.28 -26.19
CA LEU A 289 8.96 15.98 -27.11
C LEU A 289 9.16 17.16 -28.08
N PHE A 290 10.36 17.28 -28.65
CA PHE A 290 10.69 18.30 -29.65
C PHE A 290 10.36 17.79 -31.06
N SER A 291 9.94 18.70 -31.97
CA SER A 291 9.75 18.37 -33.40
C SER A 291 11.10 18.27 -34.10
N LEU A 292 11.35 17.14 -34.77
CA LEU A 292 12.56 16.94 -35.54
C LEU A 292 12.62 17.85 -36.80
N GLN A 293 11.45 18.22 -37.37
CA GLN A 293 11.35 19.08 -38.55
C GLN A 293 11.84 20.51 -38.28
N ASN A 294 11.61 21.05 -37.09
CA ASN A 294 12.08 22.36 -36.71
C ASN A 294 13.61 22.46 -36.58
N GLU A 295 14.26 21.35 -36.22
CA GLU A 295 15.75 21.30 -36.15
C GLU A 295 16.39 21.28 -37.53
N VAL A 296 15.80 20.59 -38.50
CA VAL A 296 16.32 20.51 -39.87
C VAL A 296 16.25 21.88 -40.57
N ASP A 297 15.17 22.65 -40.33
CA ASP A 297 15.02 23.99 -40.87
C ASP A 297 16.03 24.99 -40.24
N HIS A 298 16.39 24.82 -38.98
CA HIS A 298 17.42 25.63 -38.31
C HIS A 298 18.86 25.26 -38.72
N GLU A 299 19.16 23.98 -39.03
CA GLU A 299 20.48 23.57 -39.53
C GLU A 299 20.79 24.09 -40.94
N LEU A 300 19.78 24.36 -41.76
CA LEU A 300 19.93 24.94 -43.08
C LEU A 300 20.24 26.46 -43.04
N ASP A 301 19.85 27.14 -41.97
CA ASP A 301 20.11 28.60 -41.77
C ASP A 301 21.38 28.89 -40.95
N ASP A 302 22.09 27.85 -40.43
CA ASP A 302 23.18 27.96 -39.42
C ASP A 302 24.50 28.55 -39.95
N ALA A 303 24.53 29.21 -41.13
CA ALA A 303 25.64 30.08 -41.50
C ALA A 303 25.67 31.46 -40.79
N THR A 304 24.61 31.79 -40.02
CA THR A 304 24.46 33.13 -39.37
C THR A 304 23.85 33.14 -37.98
N VAL A 305 23.86 32.03 -37.19
CA VAL A 305 23.25 32.03 -35.86
C VAL A 305 24.15 32.72 -34.83
N ASN A 306 23.68 33.85 -34.31
CA ASN A 306 24.31 34.67 -33.29
C ASN A 306 24.38 33.96 -31.92
N GLN A 307 25.42 34.26 -31.15
CA GLN A 307 25.65 33.78 -29.76
C GLN A 307 24.50 34.12 -28.77
N GLU A 308 23.51 34.93 -29.15
CA GLU A 308 22.36 35.30 -28.33
C GLU A 308 21.27 34.19 -28.27
N ASP A 309 21.12 33.40 -29.32
CA ASP A 309 20.13 32.31 -29.35
C ASP A 309 20.57 31.10 -28.49
N ARG A 310 21.87 30.89 -28.32
CA ARG A 310 22.41 29.85 -27.40
C ARG A 310 22.23 30.18 -25.91
N LYS A 311 22.02 31.44 -25.56
CA LYS A 311 21.62 31.86 -24.20
C LYS A 311 20.16 31.52 -23.89
N LYS A 312 19.31 31.35 -24.89
CA LYS A 312 17.92 30.95 -24.74
C LYS A 312 17.75 29.46 -24.40
N GLU A 313 18.64 28.56 -24.84
CA GLU A 313 18.59 27.15 -24.51
C GLU A 313 18.72 26.88 -23.01
N GLY A 314 19.67 27.50 -22.31
CA GLY A 314 19.82 27.37 -20.87
C GLY A 314 18.63 27.93 -20.07
N THR A 315 17.99 28.96 -20.60
CA THR A 315 16.78 29.58 -20.00
C THR A 315 15.55 28.72 -20.30
N GLN A 316 15.48 28.10 -21.49
CA GLN A 316 14.38 27.18 -21.85
C GLN A 316 14.38 25.89 -21.03
N ILE A 317 15.54 25.31 -20.72
CA ILE A 317 15.64 24.09 -19.87
C ILE A 317 15.07 24.38 -18.47
N SER A 318 15.42 25.50 -17.87
CA SER A 318 14.90 25.89 -16.56
C SER A 318 13.38 26.12 -16.58
N GLU A 319 12.86 26.81 -17.60
CA GLU A 319 11.43 27.04 -17.79
C GLU A 319 10.66 25.74 -18.06
N ARG A 320 11.26 24.79 -18.79
CA ARG A 320 10.68 23.48 -19.09
C ARG A 320 10.47 22.68 -17.80
N VAL A 321 11.48 22.58 -16.94
CA VAL A 321 11.40 21.85 -15.68
C VAL A 321 10.44 22.53 -14.70
N GLU A 322 10.49 23.87 -14.57
CA GLU A 322 9.56 24.62 -13.72
C GLU A 322 8.10 24.43 -14.16
N SER A 323 7.84 24.51 -15.47
CA SER A 323 6.50 24.26 -16.02
C SER A 323 6.02 22.84 -15.75
N ALA A 324 6.89 21.82 -15.91
CA ALA A 324 6.58 20.43 -15.62
C ALA A 324 6.28 20.22 -14.15
N TRP A 325 7.10 20.80 -13.28
CA TRP A 325 6.91 20.72 -11.82
C TRP A 325 5.59 21.35 -11.39
N LEU A 326 5.25 22.52 -11.88
CA LEU A 326 3.99 23.21 -11.57
C LEU A 326 2.76 22.43 -12.07
N LYS A 327 2.88 21.69 -13.16
CA LYS A 327 1.80 20.81 -13.64
C LYS A 327 1.65 19.56 -12.81
N TRP A 328 2.78 18.99 -12.34
CA TRP A 328 2.79 17.75 -11.56
C TRP A 328 2.39 17.96 -10.11
N THR A 329 2.98 18.97 -9.43
CA THR A 329 2.69 19.24 -8.02
C THR A 329 1.69 20.38 -7.86
N ARG A 330 0.58 20.11 -7.17
CA ARG A 330 -0.44 21.11 -6.89
C ARG A 330 -0.36 21.66 -5.47
N ASN A 331 0.30 20.96 -4.54
CA ASN A 331 0.37 21.32 -3.13
C ASN A 331 1.71 20.92 -2.50
N GLN A 332 2.02 21.57 -1.38
CA GLN A 332 3.19 21.25 -0.56
C GLN A 332 2.98 19.95 0.23
N THR A 333 4.08 19.32 0.61
CA THR A 333 4.10 18.16 1.50
C THR A 333 3.64 18.57 2.91
N TRP A 334 2.80 17.76 3.56
CA TRP A 334 2.32 18.03 4.90
C TRP A 334 3.46 18.15 5.92
N GLU A 335 3.44 19.24 6.70
CA GLU A 335 4.33 19.45 7.84
C GLU A 335 3.53 19.36 9.14
N ALA A 336 3.82 18.35 9.95
CA ALA A 336 3.15 18.14 11.20
C ALA A 336 3.60 19.18 12.25
N THR A 337 2.65 19.78 12.95
CA THR A 337 2.93 20.71 14.04
C THR A 337 3.07 19.98 15.36
N GLN A 338 3.96 20.42 16.24
CA GLN A 338 4.06 19.86 17.58
C GLN A 338 2.80 20.13 18.41
N LEU A 339 2.34 19.12 19.13
CA LEU A 339 1.16 19.17 19.99
C LEU A 339 1.58 19.19 21.47
N PHE A 340 1.03 20.13 22.25
CA PHE A 340 1.40 20.32 23.65
C PHE A 340 0.27 20.09 24.66
N ASP A 341 -0.98 20.20 24.23
CA ASP A 341 -2.17 20.10 25.08
C ASP A 341 -3.17 19.12 24.49
N ALA A 342 -3.52 18.10 25.28
CA ALA A 342 -4.44 17.04 24.86
C ALA A 342 -5.85 17.58 24.58
N ASN A 343 -6.40 18.39 25.51
CA ASN A 343 -7.77 18.89 25.41
C ASN A 343 -7.94 19.75 24.16
N GLN A 344 -7.00 20.66 23.91
CA GLN A 344 -7.04 21.52 22.73
C GLN A 344 -6.86 20.71 21.44
N SER A 345 -5.94 19.73 21.42
CA SER A 345 -5.67 18.90 20.24
C SER A 345 -6.89 18.06 19.87
N TYR A 346 -7.50 17.36 20.82
CA TYR A 346 -8.71 16.56 20.58
C TYR A 346 -9.91 17.43 20.19
N GLN A 347 -10.06 18.61 20.82
CA GLN A 347 -11.14 19.54 20.46
C GLN A 347 -11.01 20.07 19.02
N ASN A 348 -9.79 20.37 18.60
CA ASN A 348 -9.51 20.86 17.25
C ASN A 348 -9.71 19.78 16.19
N SER A 349 -9.23 18.54 16.45
CA SER A 349 -9.21 17.47 15.46
C SER A 349 -10.52 16.65 15.42
N PHE A 350 -11.20 16.50 16.54
CA PHE A 350 -12.37 15.60 16.66
C PHE A 350 -13.61 16.26 17.26
N HIS A 351 -13.55 17.52 17.69
CA HIS A 351 -14.66 18.29 18.27
C HIS A 351 -15.23 17.70 19.58
N PHE A 352 -14.39 16.96 20.36
CA PHE A 352 -14.73 16.47 21.68
C PHE A 352 -13.51 16.55 22.63
N LYS A 353 -13.77 16.46 23.93
CA LYS A 353 -12.72 16.37 24.95
C LYS A 353 -12.21 14.94 25.04
N PRO A 354 -10.88 14.73 25.21
CA PRO A 354 -10.31 13.39 25.35
C PRO A 354 -10.91 12.69 26.58
N ARG A 355 -11.00 11.37 26.49
CA ARG A 355 -11.23 10.52 27.66
C ARG A 355 -9.97 10.41 28.47
N ASP A 356 -10.05 10.03 29.73
CA ASP A 356 -8.88 9.84 30.62
C ASP A 356 -7.80 8.95 29.99
N PHE A 357 -8.21 7.83 29.39
CA PHE A 357 -7.34 6.95 28.60
C PHE A 357 -6.59 7.67 27.47
N GLN A 358 -7.30 8.47 26.69
CA GLN A 358 -6.72 9.19 25.54
C GLN A 358 -5.76 10.30 26.01
N GLU A 359 -6.12 11.01 27.07
CA GLU A 359 -5.28 12.07 27.66
C GLU A 359 -3.98 11.50 28.25
N LYS A 360 -4.03 10.36 28.95
CA LYS A 360 -2.85 9.69 29.46
C LYS A 360 -1.92 9.19 28.36
N VAL A 361 -2.47 8.52 27.31
CA VAL A 361 -1.68 8.11 26.15
C VAL A 361 -1.00 9.33 25.50
N PHE A 362 -1.74 10.41 25.30
CA PHE A 362 -1.20 11.65 24.73
C PHE A 362 -0.02 12.19 25.56
N THR A 363 -0.17 12.24 26.89
CA THR A 363 0.83 12.79 27.81
C THR A 363 2.10 11.96 27.84
N GLU A 364 1.99 10.63 27.88
CA GLU A 364 3.14 9.72 27.87
C GLU A 364 3.95 9.85 26.55
N ILE A 365 3.26 9.90 25.41
CA ILE A 365 3.90 10.08 24.11
C ILE A 365 4.50 11.49 23.95
N ALA A 366 3.84 12.53 24.48
CA ALA A 366 4.39 13.87 24.47
C ALA A 366 5.70 14.00 25.26
N GLY A 367 5.79 13.32 26.43
CA GLY A 367 6.95 13.36 27.32
C GLY A 367 8.15 12.52 26.88
N ALA A 368 7.99 11.59 25.94
CA ALA A 368 9.05 10.70 25.49
C ALA A 368 9.70 11.17 24.17
N GLU A 369 11.02 10.97 24.05
CA GLU A 369 11.80 11.26 22.85
C GLU A 369 12.29 9.99 22.16
N ASP A 370 12.65 10.07 20.87
CA ASP A 370 13.16 8.96 20.04
C ASP A 370 12.25 7.71 20.07
N ILE A 371 10.93 7.94 20.01
CA ILE A 371 9.93 6.88 20.00
C ILE A 371 9.94 6.21 18.64
N GLY A 372 10.07 4.88 18.64
CA GLY A 372 10.02 4.09 17.41
C GLY A 372 8.70 3.33 17.26
N LEU A 373 8.57 2.19 17.94
CA LEU A 373 7.36 1.36 17.94
C LEU A 373 6.51 1.67 19.17
N VAL A 374 5.23 1.93 18.95
CA VAL A 374 4.18 2.07 19.97
C VAL A 374 3.21 0.93 19.84
N ILE A 375 2.89 0.22 20.92
CA ILE A 375 1.86 -0.83 20.98
C ILE A 375 0.81 -0.38 21.99
N LEU A 376 -0.43 -0.21 21.53
CA LEU A 376 -1.56 0.20 22.35
C LEU A 376 -2.58 -0.94 22.44
N GLU A 377 -2.65 -1.55 23.59
CA GLU A 377 -3.60 -2.62 23.94
C GLU A 377 -4.74 -2.05 24.76
N ALA A 378 -5.94 -2.07 24.20
CA ALA A 378 -7.12 -1.54 24.89
C ALA A 378 -8.41 -2.14 24.34
N PRO A 379 -9.50 -2.17 25.11
CA PRO A 379 -10.75 -2.79 24.71
C PRO A 379 -11.39 -2.08 23.52
N MET A 380 -12.34 -2.75 22.86
CA MET A 380 -13.11 -2.15 21.78
C MET A 380 -13.99 -1.01 22.32
N GLY A 381 -14.07 0.10 21.58
CA GLY A 381 -14.95 1.24 21.91
C GLY A 381 -14.36 2.25 22.91
N CYS A 382 -13.14 2.05 23.42
CA CYS A 382 -12.48 3.02 24.32
C CYS A 382 -11.96 4.27 23.59
N GLY A 383 -11.91 4.28 22.24
CA GLY A 383 -11.39 5.39 21.42
C GLY A 383 -9.93 5.21 20.99
N LYS A 384 -9.50 3.94 20.78
CA LYS A 384 -8.14 3.61 20.29
C LYS A 384 -7.78 4.31 18.98
N THR A 385 -8.73 4.43 18.05
CA THR A 385 -8.50 5.04 16.74
C THR A 385 -8.09 6.49 16.87
N GLU A 386 -8.84 7.27 17.64
CA GLU A 386 -8.55 8.69 17.85
C GLU A 386 -7.26 8.87 18.65
N ALA A 387 -6.99 7.99 19.63
CA ALA A 387 -5.71 7.97 20.35
C ALA A 387 -4.54 7.69 19.39
N ALA A 388 -4.69 6.74 18.46
CA ALA A 388 -3.67 6.41 17.47
C ALA A 388 -3.42 7.57 16.47
N LEU A 389 -4.48 8.26 16.01
CA LEU A 389 -4.35 9.41 15.11
C LEU A 389 -3.64 10.58 15.81
N MET A 390 -3.97 10.86 17.07
CA MET A 390 -3.24 11.87 17.87
C MET A 390 -1.79 11.49 18.09
N THR A 391 -1.52 10.22 18.43
CA THR A 391 -0.15 9.71 18.57
C THR A 391 0.60 9.83 17.25
N ALA A 392 -0.06 9.55 16.11
CA ALA A 392 0.57 9.69 14.80
C ALA A 392 0.93 11.15 14.48
N GLU A 393 0.07 12.12 14.81
CA GLU A 393 0.36 13.54 14.63
C GLU A 393 1.54 13.98 15.53
N GLN A 394 1.59 13.54 16.80
CA GLN A 394 2.72 13.81 17.70
C GLN A 394 4.04 13.24 17.17
N LEU A 395 4.02 11.97 16.70
CA LEU A 395 5.21 11.31 16.19
C LEU A 395 5.66 11.90 14.84
N ALA A 396 4.72 12.31 13.98
CA ALA A 396 5.03 13.00 12.75
C ALA A 396 5.75 14.33 13.02
N GLY A 397 5.29 15.13 13.99
CA GLY A 397 5.95 16.37 14.36
C GLY A 397 7.34 16.16 14.99
N LYS A 398 7.51 15.11 15.82
CA LYS A 398 8.79 14.79 16.46
C LYS A 398 9.84 14.26 15.49
N GLN A 399 9.42 13.48 14.48
CA GLN A 399 10.33 12.79 13.54
C GLN A 399 10.24 13.32 12.11
N GLN A 400 9.56 14.46 11.93
CA GLN A 400 9.46 15.17 10.65
C GLN A 400 8.96 14.27 9.52
N CYS A 401 7.94 13.44 9.81
CA CYS A 401 7.25 12.65 8.82
C CYS A 401 6.22 13.52 8.08
N ALA A 402 5.93 13.14 6.83
CA ALA A 402 5.05 13.90 5.96
C ALA A 402 3.86 13.07 5.47
N GLY A 403 3.21 12.35 6.37
CA GLY A 403 2.02 11.58 6.07
C GLY A 403 1.76 10.46 7.07
N VAL A 404 0.64 9.76 6.84
CA VAL A 404 0.21 8.63 7.68
C VAL A 404 -0.34 7.50 6.80
N PHE A 405 0.06 6.27 7.10
CA PHE A 405 -0.59 5.07 6.58
C PHE A 405 -1.40 4.40 7.68
N PHE A 406 -2.68 4.16 7.42
CA PHE A 406 -3.57 3.43 8.32
C PHE A 406 -3.92 2.06 7.71
N GLY A 407 -3.29 1.00 8.23
CA GLY A 407 -3.42 -0.38 7.75
C GLY A 407 -4.43 -1.18 8.57
N LEU A 408 -5.43 -1.76 7.89
CA LEU A 408 -6.48 -2.58 8.49
C LEU A 408 -6.50 -4.01 7.92
N PRO A 409 -7.03 -4.98 8.67
CA PRO A 409 -7.02 -6.38 8.22
C PRO A 409 -7.92 -6.66 7.01
N THR A 410 -9.00 -5.89 6.80
CA THR A 410 -9.99 -6.11 5.74
C THR A 410 -10.36 -4.84 4.98
N GLN A 411 -10.88 -5.02 3.75
CA GLN A 411 -11.43 -3.92 2.95
C GLN A 411 -12.63 -3.24 3.63
N ALA A 412 -13.52 -4.04 4.26
CA ALA A 412 -14.67 -3.53 4.97
C ALA A 412 -14.29 -2.63 6.15
N SER A 413 -13.24 -3.02 6.92
CA SER A 413 -12.73 -2.15 7.98
C SER A 413 -12.07 -0.90 7.45
N SER A 414 -11.40 -0.97 6.30
CA SER A 414 -10.82 0.20 5.63
C SER A 414 -11.89 1.19 5.18
N ASN A 415 -13.00 0.72 4.61
CA ASN A 415 -14.15 1.55 4.26
C ASN A 415 -14.78 2.19 5.50
N GLY A 416 -14.96 1.42 6.58
CA GLY A 416 -15.60 1.91 7.81
C GLY A 416 -14.80 2.95 8.59
N ILE A 417 -13.48 2.96 8.47
CA ILE A 417 -12.59 3.94 9.13
C ILE A 417 -12.34 5.19 8.27
N PHE A 418 -12.49 5.07 6.95
CA PHE A 418 -12.15 6.12 5.99
C PHE A 418 -12.79 7.48 6.32
N PRO A 419 -14.10 7.59 6.63
CA PRO A 419 -14.74 8.88 6.98
C PRO A 419 -14.12 9.55 8.21
N ARG A 420 -13.66 8.76 9.19
CA ARG A 420 -13.03 9.30 10.40
C ARG A 420 -11.64 9.87 10.10
N VAL A 421 -10.87 9.14 9.26
CA VAL A 421 -9.55 9.60 8.82
C VAL A 421 -9.69 10.82 7.91
N GLU A 422 -10.69 10.85 7.00
CA GLU A 422 -11.00 11.99 6.15
C GLU A 422 -11.29 13.25 7.00
N SER A 423 -12.17 13.13 8.00
CA SER A 423 -12.50 14.23 8.89
C SER A 423 -11.28 14.74 9.69
N TRP A 424 -10.41 13.81 10.12
CA TRP A 424 -9.18 14.19 10.81
C TRP A 424 -8.20 14.90 9.87
N VAL A 425 -7.97 14.37 8.64
CA VAL A 425 -7.10 15.01 7.64
C VAL A 425 -7.65 16.38 7.23
N ASP A 426 -8.97 16.53 7.10
CA ASP A 426 -9.61 17.83 6.84
C ASP A 426 -9.31 18.85 7.97
N SER A 427 -9.36 18.41 9.22
CA SER A 427 -9.00 19.25 10.36
C SER A 427 -7.52 19.68 10.36
N LEU A 428 -6.61 18.79 9.92
CA LEU A 428 -5.19 19.13 9.73
C LEU A 428 -5.02 20.19 8.63
N GLY A 429 -5.69 20.00 7.49
CA GLY A 429 -5.67 20.95 6.38
C GLY A 429 -6.24 22.32 6.78
N GLN A 430 -7.33 22.35 7.56
CA GLN A 430 -7.89 23.60 8.09
C GLN A 430 -6.90 24.34 9.00
N LYS A 431 -6.20 23.60 9.88
CA LYS A 431 -5.22 24.15 10.82
C LYS A 431 -4.06 24.83 10.07
N ASN A 432 -3.58 24.20 9.00
CA ASN A 432 -2.44 24.69 8.23
C ASN A 432 -2.84 25.59 7.05
N GLN A 433 -4.14 25.70 6.72
CA GLN A 433 -4.67 26.36 5.52
C GLN A 433 -4.12 25.73 4.22
N GLU A 434 -3.95 24.40 4.22
CA GLU A 434 -3.34 23.63 3.13
C GLU A 434 -4.25 22.48 2.71
N LYS A 435 -4.32 22.21 1.40
CA LYS A 435 -5.03 21.03 0.89
C LYS A 435 -4.14 19.79 1.01
N LEU A 436 -4.64 18.74 1.63
CA LEU A 436 -3.92 17.50 1.90
C LEU A 436 -4.48 16.34 1.05
N SER A 437 -3.59 15.52 0.50
CA SER A 437 -4.00 14.38 -0.32
C SER A 437 -4.30 13.16 0.55
N LEU A 438 -5.50 12.59 0.37
CA LEU A 438 -5.95 11.37 1.06
C LEU A 438 -6.38 10.32 0.05
N ARG A 439 -5.95 9.09 0.26
CA ARG A 439 -6.24 7.94 -0.59
C ARG A 439 -6.81 6.76 0.17
N LEU A 440 -7.84 6.15 -0.39
CA LEU A 440 -8.30 4.82 -0.01
C LEU A 440 -7.63 3.79 -0.93
N SER A 441 -6.94 2.79 -0.37
CA SER A 441 -6.14 1.82 -1.13
C SER A 441 -6.48 0.38 -0.76
N HIS A 442 -7.32 -0.24 -1.55
CA HIS A 442 -7.60 -1.69 -1.59
C HIS A 442 -8.27 -2.04 -2.92
N GLY A 443 -8.41 -3.32 -3.23
CA GLY A 443 -8.91 -3.78 -4.54
C GLY A 443 -10.25 -3.18 -4.98
N LYS A 444 -11.05 -2.70 -4.04
CA LYS A 444 -12.40 -2.15 -4.26
C LYS A 444 -12.57 -0.70 -3.79
N ALA A 445 -11.49 0.01 -3.57
CA ALA A 445 -11.54 1.41 -3.11
C ALA A 445 -12.39 2.30 -4.02
N ALA A 446 -12.33 2.05 -5.33
CA ALA A 446 -13.11 2.75 -6.33
C ALA A 446 -14.64 2.59 -6.21
N LEU A 447 -15.14 1.70 -5.34
CA LEU A 447 -16.56 1.47 -5.07
C LEU A 447 -17.07 2.23 -3.84
N ASN A 448 -16.16 2.76 -3.03
CA ASN A 448 -16.54 3.55 -1.86
C ASN A 448 -17.09 4.89 -2.32
N GLU A 449 -18.35 5.20 -1.96
CA GLU A 449 -19.05 6.42 -2.41
C GLU A 449 -18.39 7.69 -1.90
N GLU A 450 -17.91 7.69 -0.66
CA GLU A 450 -17.22 8.85 -0.06
C GLU A 450 -15.92 9.15 -0.80
N PHE A 451 -15.12 8.11 -1.08
CA PHE A 451 -13.89 8.25 -1.86
C PHE A 451 -14.16 8.69 -3.30
N GLN A 452 -15.25 8.19 -3.93
CA GLN A 452 -15.67 8.64 -5.26
C GLN A 452 -16.07 10.13 -5.27
N THR A 453 -16.82 10.56 -4.25
CA THR A 453 -17.25 11.96 -4.12
C THR A 453 -16.03 12.87 -3.97
N LEU A 454 -15.07 12.45 -3.15
CA LEU A 454 -13.80 13.17 -2.99
C LEU A 454 -13.04 13.30 -4.33
N SER A 455 -12.95 12.21 -5.10
CA SER A 455 -12.27 12.17 -6.40
C SER A 455 -12.96 13.03 -7.45
N ARG A 456 -14.31 13.03 -7.52
CA ARG A 456 -15.09 13.86 -8.46
C ARG A 456 -14.96 15.34 -8.18
N ASN A 457 -15.06 15.75 -6.93
CA ASN A 457 -14.94 17.17 -6.53
C ASN A 457 -13.58 17.76 -6.90
N CYS A 458 -12.54 16.92 -6.99
CA CYS A 458 -11.20 17.35 -7.43
C CYS A 458 -11.10 17.55 -8.95
N SER A 459 -11.81 16.74 -9.75
CA SER A 459 -11.71 16.79 -11.22
C SER A 459 -12.56 17.89 -11.83
N GLU A 460 -13.65 18.27 -11.18
CA GLU A 460 -14.61 19.26 -11.76
C GLU A 460 -14.31 20.70 -11.38
N GLY A 461 -13.45 20.97 -10.39
CA GLY A 461 -13.08 22.35 -9.97
C GLY A 461 -14.28 23.21 -9.53
N ILE A 462 -15.41 22.58 -9.18
CA ILE A 462 -16.68 23.24 -8.90
C ILE A 462 -16.88 23.34 -7.41
N ASP A 463 -16.82 24.57 -6.88
CA ASP A 463 -17.51 24.93 -5.64
C ASP A 463 -19.02 24.94 -5.95
N LEU A 464 -19.68 23.81 -5.88
CA LEU A 464 -21.13 23.74 -5.92
C LEU A 464 -21.67 24.00 -4.51
N ASP A 465 -22.44 25.07 -4.40
CA ASP A 465 -23.30 25.42 -3.26
C ASP A 465 -22.59 25.81 -1.94
N GLY A 466 -21.98 26.96 -1.82
CA GLY A 466 -21.87 27.71 -0.56
C GLY A 466 -21.44 26.94 0.72
N GLU A 467 -21.15 25.67 0.61
CA GLU A 467 -20.72 24.78 1.69
C GLU A 467 -19.19 24.89 1.89
N ARG A 468 -18.81 24.67 3.12
CA ARG A 468 -17.44 24.77 3.66
C ARG A 468 -16.42 24.09 2.74
N THR A 469 -15.47 24.83 2.20
CA THR A 469 -14.39 24.29 1.35
C THR A 469 -13.64 23.19 2.10
N LYS A 470 -13.68 21.93 1.62
CA LYS A 470 -12.89 20.84 2.19
C LYS A 470 -11.41 21.02 1.87
N TYR A 471 -10.57 20.71 2.84
CA TYR A 471 -9.10 20.75 2.70
C TYR A 471 -8.51 19.40 2.29
N VAL A 472 -9.35 18.42 1.97
CA VAL A 472 -8.92 17.08 1.53
C VAL A 472 -9.21 16.91 0.04
N TYR A 473 -8.26 16.31 -0.70
CA TYR A 473 -8.39 16.00 -2.12
C TYR A 473 -7.75 14.64 -2.47
N VAL A 474 -8.00 14.14 -3.68
CA VAL A 474 -7.33 12.95 -4.24
C VAL A 474 -6.35 13.38 -5.32
N ASN A 475 -5.08 13.04 -5.16
CA ASN A 475 -4.07 13.33 -6.17
C ASN A 475 -4.09 12.23 -7.24
N GLU A 476 -4.52 12.57 -8.47
CA GLU A 476 -4.66 11.62 -9.58
C GLU A 476 -3.32 10.99 -10.02
N TRP A 477 -2.20 11.68 -9.86
CA TRP A 477 -0.88 11.12 -10.23
C TRP A 477 -0.54 9.88 -9.42
N PHE A 478 -0.95 9.84 -8.14
CA PHE A 478 -0.78 8.66 -7.29
C PHE A 478 -1.85 7.58 -7.55
N SER A 479 -2.74 7.77 -8.52
CA SER A 479 -3.70 6.75 -8.92
C SER A 479 -2.99 5.55 -9.55
N GLY A 480 -3.53 4.37 -9.28
CA GLY A 480 -2.92 3.11 -9.68
C GLY A 480 -2.12 2.43 -8.56
N ARG A 481 -2.09 1.09 -8.63
CA ARG A 481 -1.63 0.21 -7.54
C ARG A 481 -0.18 0.44 -7.12
N LYS A 482 0.72 0.72 -8.08
CA LYS A 482 2.15 0.91 -7.82
C LYS A 482 2.48 2.23 -7.14
N LYS A 483 1.70 3.28 -7.38
CA LYS A 483 1.94 4.65 -6.90
C LYS A 483 1.16 5.01 -5.65
N ALA A 484 0.11 4.26 -5.30
CA ALA A 484 -0.79 4.58 -4.21
C ALA A 484 -0.08 4.82 -2.85
N MET A 485 0.99 4.06 -2.57
CA MET A 485 1.73 4.19 -1.33
C MET A 485 2.64 5.42 -1.27
N LEU A 486 2.82 6.14 -2.38
CA LEU A 486 3.59 7.39 -2.43
C LEU A 486 2.76 8.60 -1.95
N ASP A 487 1.43 8.51 -1.94
CA ASP A 487 0.52 9.56 -1.48
C ASP A 487 0.70 9.85 0.03
N ASP A 488 0.41 11.05 0.51
CA ASP A 488 0.73 11.47 1.89
C ASP A 488 -0.13 10.73 2.93
N PHE A 489 -1.45 10.77 2.80
CA PHE A 489 -2.36 10.04 3.69
C PHE A 489 -2.99 8.87 2.96
N VAL A 490 -2.84 7.67 3.51
CA VAL A 490 -3.35 6.45 2.89
C VAL A 490 -4.07 5.60 3.92
N VAL A 491 -5.33 5.28 3.67
CA VAL A 491 -6.09 4.25 4.37
C VAL A 491 -6.15 3.02 3.48
N GLY A 492 -5.77 1.86 3.99
CA GLY A 492 -5.75 0.65 3.17
C GLY A 492 -5.70 -0.65 3.96
N THR A 493 -5.65 -1.76 3.23
CA THR A 493 -5.43 -3.05 3.89
C THR A 493 -3.97 -3.23 4.26
N VAL A 494 -3.73 -3.95 5.34
CA VAL A 494 -2.37 -4.27 5.81
C VAL A 494 -1.56 -5.02 4.76
N ASP A 495 -2.19 -5.68 3.80
CA ASP A 495 -1.51 -6.38 2.71
C ASP A 495 -0.55 -5.46 1.96
N HIS A 496 -0.96 -4.21 1.70
CA HIS A 496 -0.08 -3.22 1.07
C HIS A 496 1.21 -2.96 1.86
N LEU A 497 1.12 -3.00 3.19
CA LEU A 497 2.30 -2.89 4.05
C LEU A 497 3.13 -4.19 4.03
N LEU A 498 2.48 -5.36 4.11
CA LEU A 498 3.18 -6.65 4.09
C LEU A 498 3.91 -6.90 2.78
N LEU A 499 3.41 -6.35 1.66
CA LEU A 499 4.09 -6.37 0.36
C LEU A 499 5.47 -5.67 0.39
N MET A 500 5.75 -4.81 1.36
CA MET A 500 7.08 -4.24 1.58
C MET A 500 8.13 -5.31 1.95
N ALA A 501 7.70 -6.44 2.50
CA ALA A 501 8.56 -7.55 2.86
C ALA A 501 8.57 -8.70 1.84
N LEU A 502 7.92 -8.54 0.68
CA LEU A 502 7.83 -9.53 -0.38
C LEU A 502 8.77 -9.17 -1.54
N LYS A 503 9.46 -10.17 -2.11
CA LYS A 503 10.28 -10.00 -3.32
C LYS A 503 9.36 -9.79 -4.54
N GLN A 504 9.21 -8.55 -4.99
CA GLN A 504 8.33 -8.16 -6.09
C GLN A 504 8.91 -6.99 -6.90
N LYS A 505 8.47 -6.85 -8.16
CA LYS A 505 8.84 -5.73 -9.02
C LYS A 505 8.37 -4.38 -8.43
N HIS A 506 9.16 -3.33 -8.60
CA HIS A 506 8.92 -1.99 -8.05
C HIS A 506 8.80 -1.92 -6.50
N LEU A 507 9.40 -2.87 -5.78
CA LEU A 507 9.46 -2.87 -4.31
C LEU A 507 9.97 -1.53 -3.73
N MET A 508 10.93 -0.90 -4.43
CA MET A 508 11.58 0.35 -4.04
C MET A 508 10.58 1.49 -3.82
N LEU A 509 9.52 1.58 -4.64
CA LEU A 509 8.48 2.60 -4.49
C LEU A 509 7.70 2.44 -3.17
N ARG A 510 7.46 1.19 -2.73
CA ARG A 510 6.80 0.93 -1.45
C ARG A 510 7.68 1.35 -0.27
N HIS A 511 8.97 0.99 -0.31
CA HIS A 511 9.93 1.42 0.72
C HIS A 511 10.02 2.95 0.79
N LEU A 512 10.09 3.63 -0.34
CA LEU A 512 10.09 5.09 -0.42
C LEU A 512 8.80 5.69 0.18
N GLY A 513 7.64 5.16 -0.19
CA GLY A 513 6.35 5.66 0.29
C GLY A 513 6.13 5.45 1.79
N PHE A 514 6.48 4.30 2.33
CA PHE A 514 6.33 4.02 3.77
C PHE A 514 7.36 4.75 4.64
N SER A 515 8.59 4.95 4.15
CA SER A 515 9.61 5.68 4.90
C SER A 515 9.29 7.15 5.15
N LYS A 516 8.32 7.71 4.44
CA LYS A 516 7.84 9.10 4.57
C LYS A 516 6.83 9.29 5.70
N LYS A 517 6.21 8.22 6.20
CA LYS A 517 4.95 8.23 6.97
C LYS A 517 5.11 7.71 8.40
N VAL A 518 4.17 8.09 9.25
CA VAL A 518 3.85 7.29 10.43
C VAL A 518 2.97 6.13 10.00
N VAL A 519 3.28 4.92 10.45
CA VAL A 519 2.54 3.69 10.07
C VAL A 519 1.67 3.23 11.23
N ILE A 520 0.36 3.18 11.03
CA ILE A 520 -0.61 2.61 11.99
C ILE A 520 -1.03 1.24 11.47
N ILE A 521 -0.96 0.22 12.32
CA ILE A 521 -1.37 -1.15 12.03
C ILE A 521 -2.45 -1.56 13.03
N ASP A 522 -3.68 -1.72 12.56
CA ASP A 522 -4.80 -2.08 13.44
C ASP A 522 -5.06 -3.59 13.45
N GLU A 523 -5.63 -4.06 14.56
CA GLU A 523 -6.07 -5.44 14.79
C GLU A 523 -4.99 -6.51 14.50
N VAL A 524 -3.76 -6.28 14.99
CA VAL A 524 -2.59 -7.17 14.75
C VAL A 524 -2.83 -8.62 15.21
N HIS A 525 -3.73 -8.84 16.17
CA HIS A 525 -4.11 -10.18 16.62
C HIS A 525 -4.78 -11.02 15.50
N ALA A 526 -5.40 -10.40 14.50
CA ALA A 526 -6.01 -11.08 13.37
C ALA A 526 -5.01 -11.74 12.40
N TYR A 527 -3.70 -11.52 12.55
CA TYR A 527 -2.68 -12.04 11.64
C TYR A 527 -2.17 -13.38 12.11
N ASP A 528 -2.30 -14.39 11.25
CA ASP A 528 -1.81 -15.74 11.48
C ASP A 528 -0.27 -15.84 11.53
N ALA A 529 0.26 -17.03 11.72
CA ALA A 529 1.69 -17.26 11.83
C ALA A 529 2.44 -17.00 10.51
N TYR A 530 1.78 -17.19 9.36
CA TYR A 530 2.35 -16.94 8.04
C TYR A 530 2.49 -15.43 7.79
N MET A 531 1.40 -14.67 7.91
CA MET A 531 1.40 -13.21 7.81
C MET A 531 2.34 -12.57 8.84
N GLY A 532 2.41 -13.15 10.04
CA GLY A 532 3.31 -12.73 11.10
C GLY A 532 4.78 -12.69 10.67
N GLN A 533 5.23 -13.61 9.78
CA GLN A 533 6.61 -13.60 9.28
C GLN A 533 6.91 -12.40 8.39
N TYR A 534 5.95 -11.99 7.57
CA TYR A 534 6.08 -10.76 6.77
C TYR A 534 6.02 -9.53 7.65
N LEU A 535 5.11 -9.48 8.64
CA LEU A 535 5.00 -8.37 9.59
C LEU A 535 6.32 -8.15 10.35
N TYR A 536 6.95 -9.22 10.86
CA TYR A 536 8.23 -9.12 11.53
C TYR A 536 9.33 -8.56 10.62
N MET A 537 9.34 -8.94 9.34
CA MET A 537 10.30 -8.38 8.38
C MET A 537 9.98 -6.92 8.06
N VAL A 538 8.70 -6.56 7.89
CA VAL A 538 8.27 -5.16 7.73
C VAL A 538 8.74 -4.32 8.90
N LEU A 539 8.54 -4.77 10.15
CA LEU A 539 8.99 -4.05 11.33
C LEU A 539 10.52 -3.86 11.35
N GLN A 540 11.30 -4.83 10.88
CA GLN A 540 12.75 -4.63 10.72
C GLN A 540 13.08 -3.55 9.69
N TRP A 541 12.38 -3.50 8.55
CA TRP A 541 12.59 -2.47 7.54
C TRP A 541 12.13 -1.09 8.02
N LEU A 542 10.97 -1.00 8.69
CA LEU A 542 10.49 0.25 9.30
C LEU A 542 11.46 0.75 10.38
N GLY A 543 11.97 -0.17 11.22
CA GLY A 543 13.00 0.14 12.20
C GLY A 543 14.29 0.63 11.56
N ALA A 544 14.72 0.02 10.44
CA ALA A 544 15.89 0.44 9.68
C ALA A 544 15.79 1.88 9.15
N TYR A 545 14.60 2.28 8.72
CA TYR A 545 14.30 3.65 8.31
C TYR A 545 13.98 4.59 9.47
N LYS A 546 13.93 4.09 10.71
CA LYS A 546 13.46 4.82 11.91
C LYS A 546 12.01 5.33 11.78
N VAL A 547 11.18 4.65 11.01
CA VAL A 547 9.77 5.01 10.80
C VAL A 547 8.97 4.79 12.08
N PRO A 548 8.29 5.82 12.61
CA PRO A 548 7.41 5.64 13.76
C PRO A 548 6.25 4.72 13.41
N THR A 549 6.03 3.71 14.23
CA THR A 549 5.02 2.68 13.96
C THR A 549 4.10 2.52 15.16
N ILE A 550 2.79 2.50 14.93
CA ILE A 550 1.77 2.35 15.97
C ILE A 550 1.01 1.05 15.70
N ILE A 551 1.00 0.15 16.66
CA ILE A 551 0.24 -1.11 16.60
C ILE A 551 -0.93 -1.02 17.57
N LEU A 552 -2.13 -1.30 17.06
CA LEU A 552 -3.36 -1.36 17.83
C LEU A 552 -3.83 -2.81 17.96
N SER A 553 -4.24 -3.19 19.16
CA SER A 553 -4.83 -4.50 19.40
C SER A 553 -5.86 -4.44 20.54
N ALA A 554 -6.91 -5.27 20.42
CA ALA A 554 -7.81 -5.52 21.55
C ALA A 554 -7.27 -6.63 22.47
N THR A 555 -6.48 -7.52 21.89
CA THR A 555 -5.98 -8.73 22.56
C THR A 555 -4.60 -9.06 21.98
N LEU A 556 -3.55 -9.09 22.80
CA LEU A 556 -2.21 -9.41 22.32
C LEU A 556 -1.49 -10.36 23.30
N PRO A 557 -1.11 -11.57 22.83
CA PRO A 557 -0.27 -12.45 23.63
C PRO A 557 1.09 -11.79 23.95
N MET A 558 1.56 -11.96 25.16
CA MET A 558 2.81 -11.37 25.66
C MET A 558 4.02 -11.68 24.77
N GLU A 559 4.18 -12.93 24.35
CA GLU A 559 5.29 -13.32 23.47
C GLU A 559 5.21 -12.61 22.10
N ARG A 560 4.00 -12.36 21.59
CA ARG A 560 3.82 -11.61 20.36
C ARG A 560 4.19 -10.14 20.51
N ARG A 561 3.81 -9.50 21.64
CA ARG A 561 4.24 -8.14 22.01
C ARG A 561 5.77 -8.02 22.02
N LYS A 562 6.43 -8.97 22.66
CA LYS A 562 7.88 -9.07 22.74
C LYS A 562 8.51 -9.23 21.36
N ASP A 563 8.00 -10.12 20.54
CA ASP A 563 8.50 -10.34 19.17
C ASP A 563 8.38 -9.08 18.32
N LEU A 564 7.22 -8.42 18.31
CA LEU A 564 7.01 -7.18 17.54
C LEU A 564 8.06 -6.12 17.92
N MET A 565 8.25 -5.88 19.22
CA MET A 565 9.24 -4.95 19.73
C MET A 565 10.67 -5.34 19.35
N LYS A 566 11.03 -6.60 19.55
CA LYS A 566 12.34 -7.18 19.22
C LYS A 566 12.70 -6.99 17.74
N TYR A 567 11.76 -7.30 16.81
CA TYR A 567 12.03 -7.19 15.37
C TYR A 567 12.18 -5.74 14.93
N TYR A 568 11.40 -4.81 15.48
CA TYR A 568 11.57 -3.39 15.22
C TYR A 568 12.94 -2.88 15.69
N LEU A 569 13.33 -3.18 16.94
CA LEU A 569 14.62 -2.77 17.51
C LEU A 569 15.81 -3.39 16.77
N LYS A 570 15.71 -4.65 16.32
CA LYS A 570 16.71 -5.26 15.42
C LYS A 570 16.87 -4.48 14.12
N GLY A 571 15.78 -3.98 13.57
CA GLY A 571 15.79 -3.09 12.41
C GLY A 571 16.57 -1.81 12.66
N ARG A 572 16.43 -1.21 13.82
CA ARG A 572 17.23 -0.05 14.25
C ARG A 572 18.73 -0.32 14.44
N GLY A 573 19.18 -1.57 14.24
CA GLY A 573 20.57 -1.98 14.41
C GLY A 573 20.93 -2.38 15.83
N ILE A 574 19.95 -2.46 16.74
CA ILE A 574 20.20 -2.86 18.12
C ILE A 574 20.42 -4.38 18.17
N LYS A 575 21.55 -4.81 18.73
CA LYS A 575 21.89 -6.24 18.83
C LYS A 575 21.01 -6.92 19.88
N GLU A 576 20.64 -8.15 19.64
CA GLU A 576 19.75 -8.91 20.53
C GLU A 576 20.20 -8.98 21.98
N LYS A 577 21.51 -9.02 22.22
CA LYS A 577 22.12 -8.99 23.56
C LYS A 577 21.98 -7.64 24.29
N ASP A 578 21.82 -6.55 23.50
CA ASP A 578 21.71 -5.17 24.00
C ASP A 578 20.23 -4.74 24.12
N ILE A 579 19.32 -5.53 23.55
CA ILE A 579 17.89 -5.44 23.83
C ILE A 579 17.71 -6.00 25.24
N GLY A 580 17.48 -5.14 26.24
CA GLY A 580 17.41 -5.51 27.65
C GLY A 580 16.44 -6.67 27.95
N ASN A 581 16.51 -7.18 29.17
CA ASN A 581 15.60 -8.23 29.59
C ASN A 581 14.15 -7.69 29.55
N PHE A 582 13.32 -8.24 28.64
CA PHE A 582 11.92 -7.88 28.51
C PHE A 582 11.02 -8.44 29.63
N ASP A 583 11.58 -8.79 30.81
CA ASP A 583 10.77 -9.32 31.92
C ASP A 583 9.69 -8.33 32.40
N PHE A 584 9.89 -7.02 32.18
CA PHE A 584 8.85 -6.02 32.43
C PHE A 584 7.67 -6.09 31.48
N LEU A 585 7.82 -6.70 30.29
CA LEU A 585 6.71 -6.99 29.38
C LEU A 585 5.82 -8.14 29.85
N LYS A 586 6.19 -8.85 30.92
CA LYS A 586 5.35 -9.87 31.56
C LYS A 586 4.20 -9.28 32.36
N THR A 587 3.91 -8.00 32.22
CA THR A 587 2.73 -7.40 32.82
C THR A 587 1.46 -7.92 32.16
N GLU A 588 0.53 -8.35 32.99
CA GLU A 588 -0.83 -8.72 32.59
C GLU A 588 -1.80 -7.53 32.67
N SER A 589 -1.29 -6.36 33.01
CA SER A 589 -2.08 -5.13 33.10
C SER A 589 -2.78 -4.83 31.78
N TYR A 590 -4.00 -4.36 31.85
CA TYR A 590 -4.82 -4.04 30.70
C TYR A 590 -5.83 -2.95 31.08
N PRO A 591 -5.99 -1.88 30.30
CA PRO A 591 -5.25 -1.52 29.07
C PRO A 591 -3.75 -1.29 29.28
N LEU A 592 -2.96 -1.35 28.19
CA LEU A 592 -1.51 -1.23 28.26
C LEU A 592 -0.96 -0.42 27.08
N LEU A 593 -0.10 0.54 27.37
CA LEU A 593 0.73 1.24 26.41
C LEU A 593 2.17 0.73 26.54
N THR A 594 2.77 0.27 25.45
CA THR A 594 4.17 -0.13 25.38
C THR A 594 4.84 0.61 24.23
N PHE A 595 6.01 1.21 24.45
CA PHE A 595 6.73 1.88 23.37
C PHE A 595 8.24 1.78 23.52
N SER A 596 8.93 1.81 22.36
CA SER A 596 10.39 1.89 22.33
C SER A 596 10.85 3.34 22.40
N LYS A 597 11.89 3.58 23.22
CA LYS A 597 12.58 4.86 23.41
C LYS A 597 14.08 4.63 23.17
N GLY A 598 14.56 4.95 21.99
CA GLY A 598 15.90 4.56 21.59
C GLY A 598 16.09 3.05 21.56
N SER A 599 16.96 2.52 22.44
CA SER A 599 17.20 1.08 22.65
C SER A 599 16.37 0.49 23.78
N GLU A 600 15.73 1.32 24.59
CA GLU A 600 14.93 0.91 25.73
C GLU A 600 13.47 0.73 25.35
N VAL A 601 12.73 0.02 26.19
CA VAL A 601 11.29 -0.18 26.03
C VAL A 601 10.62 0.17 27.35
N GLU A 602 9.61 1.01 27.29
CA GLU A 602 8.80 1.44 28.42
C GLU A 602 7.38 0.89 28.31
N SER A 603 6.74 0.61 29.45
CA SER A 603 5.35 0.20 29.54
C SER A 603 4.62 1.04 30.57
N PHE A 604 3.43 1.51 30.19
CA PHE A 604 2.57 2.32 31.03
C PHE A 604 1.21 1.62 31.19
N SER A 605 0.81 1.33 32.42
CA SER A 605 -0.38 0.52 32.76
C SER A 605 -1.44 1.29 33.55
N ASP A 606 -1.18 2.53 33.97
CA ASP A 606 -2.19 3.36 34.69
C ASP A 606 -3.20 3.99 33.70
N LEU A 607 -3.75 3.13 32.86
CA LEU A 607 -4.79 3.48 31.89
C LEU A 607 -6.14 2.99 32.44
N GLN A 608 -6.67 3.68 33.44
CA GLN A 608 -7.95 3.28 34.05
C GLN A 608 -9.09 3.36 33.03
N GLU A 609 -9.94 2.35 33.03
CA GLU A 609 -11.17 2.33 32.27
C GLU A 609 -12.43 2.28 33.12
N GLU A 610 -13.53 2.69 32.46
CA GLU A 610 -14.87 2.73 32.99
C GLU A 610 -15.39 1.32 33.39
N LYS A 611 -16.44 1.29 34.12
CA LYS A 611 -17.26 0.18 34.67
C LYS A 611 -17.06 -1.17 33.96
N GLU A 612 -16.71 -2.18 34.77
CA GLU A 612 -16.70 -3.58 34.36
C GLU A 612 -18.07 -4.03 33.79
N LYS A 613 -18.02 -4.68 32.65
CA LYS A 613 -19.15 -5.38 32.05
C LYS A 613 -19.00 -6.87 32.32
N LYS A 614 -19.89 -7.43 33.15
CA LYS A 614 -19.95 -8.87 33.39
C LYS A 614 -20.83 -9.54 32.35
N VAL A 615 -20.32 -10.58 31.69
CA VAL A 615 -21.03 -11.43 30.74
C VAL A 615 -21.17 -12.82 31.31
N THR A 616 -22.40 -13.29 31.47
CA THR A 616 -22.69 -14.64 31.96
C THR A 616 -22.70 -15.63 30.80
N LEU A 617 -22.00 -16.75 30.97
CA LEU A 617 -21.88 -17.81 29.95
C LEU A 617 -22.85 -18.94 30.23
N TYR A 618 -23.56 -19.41 29.21
CA TYR A 618 -24.47 -20.55 29.25
C TYR A 618 -24.05 -21.54 28.15
N GLN A 619 -24.04 -22.82 28.45
CA GLN A 619 -23.90 -23.86 27.42
C GLN A 619 -25.23 -24.05 26.70
N LEU A 620 -25.16 -24.22 25.36
CA LEU A 620 -26.34 -24.47 24.53
C LEU A 620 -26.08 -25.63 23.58
N GLU A 621 -26.90 -26.67 23.65
CA GLU A 621 -26.89 -27.73 22.64
C GLU A 621 -27.60 -27.25 21.36
N GLU A 622 -27.08 -27.65 20.20
CA GLU A 622 -27.55 -27.20 18.90
C GLU A 622 -29.04 -27.51 18.65
N GLU A 623 -29.48 -28.68 19.09
CA GLU A 623 -30.86 -29.12 18.95
C GLU A 623 -31.86 -28.17 19.64
N ASN A 624 -31.40 -27.48 20.68
CA ASN A 624 -32.23 -26.55 21.45
C ASN A 624 -32.14 -25.09 20.95
N LEU A 625 -31.39 -24.84 19.84
CA LEU A 625 -31.14 -23.48 19.36
C LEU A 625 -32.44 -22.72 19.02
N VAL A 626 -33.29 -23.28 18.17
CA VAL A 626 -34.53 -22.60 17.70
C VAL A 626 -35.49 -22.30 18.86
N ASP A 627 -35.64 -23.25 19.78
CA ASP A 627 -36.53 -23.06 20.94
C ASP A 627 -35.93 -22.05 21.94
N THR A 628 -34.61 -22.02 22.07
CA THR A 628 -33.94 -21.00 22.88
C THR A 628 -34.16 -19.61 22.29
N VAL A 629 -34.00 -19.45 20.96
CA VAL A 629 -34.22 -18.18 20.26
C VAL A 629 -35.71 -17.74 20.41
N LYS A 630 -36.66 -18.66 20.27
CA LYS A 630 -38.10 -18.37 20.53
C LYS A 630 -38.33 -17.85 21.96
N SER A 631 -37.71 -18.51 22.95
CA SER A 631 -37.83 -18.14 24.34
C SER A 631 -37.23 -16.74 24.61
N LEU A 632 -36.02 -16.48 24.10
CA LEU A 632 -35.32 -15.22 24.31
C LEU A 632 -35.97 -14.05 23.59
N SER A 633 -36.61 -14.28 22.46
CA SER A 633 -37.26 -13.23 21.66
C SER A 633 -38.75 -12.99 21.98
N LYS A 634 -39.33 -13.72 22.93
CA LYS A 634 -40.76 -13.67 23.26
C LYS A 634 -41.29 -12.26 23.54
N ASN A 635 -40.57 -11.50 24.33
CA ASN A 635 -40.95 -10.11 24.69
C ASN A 635 -40.19 -9.05 23.86
N GLY A 636 -39.44 -9.50 22.84
CA GLY A 636 -38.60 -8.69 22.00
C GLY A 636 -37.11 -8.79 22.39
N ALA A 637 -36.24 -8.98 21.41
CA ALA A 637 -34.79 -8.92 21.56
C ALA A 637 -34.11 -8.81 20.20
N VAL A 638 -32.95 -8.22 20.19
CA VAL A 638 -31.97 -8.32 19.07
C VAL A 638 -30.95 -9.39 19.42
N ILE A 639 -31.00 -10.52 18.71
CA ILE A 639 -30.20 -11.69 18.98
C ILE A 639 -29.12 -11.82 17.88
N GLY A 640 -27.86 -11.90 18.29
CA GLY A 640 -26.76 -12.25 17.37
C GLY A 640 -26.37 -13.73 17.48
N ILE A 641 -26.34 -14.45 16.36
CA ILE A 641 -25.90 -15.85 16.27
C ILE A 641 -24.65 -15.88 15.39
N ILE A 642 -23.48 -16.09 15.99
CA ILE A 642 -22.20 -16.07 15.29
C ILE A 642 -21.60 -17.48 15.26
N VAL A 643 -21.50 -18.04 14.05
CA VAL A 643 -21.00 -19.41 13.84
C VAL A 643 -19.72 -19.42 13.02
N ASN A 644 -18.98 -20.54 13.09
CA ASN A 644 -17.63 -20.60 12.57
C ASN A 644 -17.54 -20.87 11.06
N THR A 645 -18.63 -21.36 10.42
CA THR A 645 -18.63 -21.68 8.98
C THR A 645 -19.87 -21.17 8.27
N VAL A 646 -19.71 -20.84 6.98
CA VAL A 646 -20.82 -20.34 6.14
C VAL A 646 -21.95 -21.36 5.99
N GLY A 647 -21.60 -22.63 5.72
CA GLY A 647 -22.62 -23.69 5.57
C GLY A 647 -23.46 -23.89 6.84
N ARG A 648 -22.86 -23.70 8.01
CA ARG A 648 -23.56 -23.74 9.28
C ARG A 648 -24.50 -22.52 9.46
N ALA A 649 -24.02 -21.33 9.09
CA ALA A 649 -24.86 -20.11 9.11
C ALA A 649 -26.08 -20.26 8.19
N GLN A 650 -25.89 -20.76 6.98
CA GLN A 650 -26.97 -21.01 6.02
C GLN A 650 -28.00 -22.02 6.54
N ARG A 651 -27.54 -23.13 7.14
CA ARG A 651 -28.43 -24.16 7.74
C ARG A 651 -29.26 -23.58 8.87
N ILE A 652 -28.63 -22.96 9.87
CA ILE A 652 -29.31 -22.34 11.01
C ILE A 652 -30.31 -21.29 10.55
N THR A 653 -29.99 -20.53 9.51
CA THR A 653 -30.92 -19.55 8.97
C THR A 653 -32.17 -20.22 8.37
N LYS A 654 -31.99 -21.35 7.67
CA LYS A 654 -33.15 -22.11 7.16
C LYS A 654 -34.07 -22.60 8.29
N ASP A 655 -33.46 -23.16 9.34
CA ASP A 655 -34.20 -23.67 10.51
C ASP A 655 -34.98 -22.53 11.24
N LEU A 656 -34.38 -21.34 11.32
CA LEU A 656 -35.00 -20.17 11.93
C LEU A 656 -36.14 -19.60 11.07
N LEU A 657 -36.02 -19.62 9.74
CA LEU A 657 -37.06 -19.16 8.81
C LEU A 657 -38.34 -20.06 8.84
N GLU A 658 -38.25 -21.28 9.31
CA GLU A 658 -39.39 -22.12 9.59
C GLU A 658 -40.19 -21.65 10.83
N ALA A 659 -39.51 -20.89 11.72
CA ALA A 659 -40.06 -20.48 13.02
C ALA A 659 -40.33 -18.99 13.17
N PHE A 660 -39.75 -18.15 12.30
CA PHE A 660 -39.81 -16.68 12.36
C PHE A 660 -40.11 -16.07 11.00
N PRO A 661 -40.76 -14.90 10.95
CA PRO A 661 -40.93 -14.13 9.72
C PRO A 661 -39.58 -13.78 9.07
N GLU A 662 -39.58 -13.71 7.75
CA GLU A 662 -38.37 -13.47 6.97
C GLU A 662 -37.74 -12.11 7.29
N GLU A 663 -38.52 -11.06 7.49
CA GLU A 663 -38.08 -9.72 7.82
C GLU A 663 -37.38 -9.59 9.18
N GLU A 664 -37.55 -10.59 10.06
CA GLU A 664 -36.94 -10.66 11.38
C GLU A 664 -35.59 -11.42 11.38
N VAL A 665 -35.29 -12.18 10.30
CA VAL A 665 -34.07 -13.02 10.22
C VAL A 665 -33.14 -12.48 9.14
N HIS A 666 -31.93 -12.15 9.53
CA HIS A 666 -30.90 -11.60 8.63
C HIS A 666 -29.66 -12.47 8.61
N LEU A 667 -29.21 -12.84 7.41
CA LEU A 667 -28.00 -13.65 7.20
C LEU A 667 -26.89 -12.81 6.60
N LEU A 668 -25.66 -12.90 7.20
CA LEU A 668 -24.48 -12.20 6.69
C LEU A 668 -23.22 -13.08 6.76
N HIS A 669 -22.56 -13.29 5.61
CA HIS A 669 -21.31 -14.03 5.51
C HIS A 669 -20.50 -13.64 4.25
N SER A 670 -19.31 -14.20 4.07
CA SER A 670 -18.38 -13.84 3.00
C SER A 670 -18.71 -14.40 1.60
N ARG A 671 -19.76 -15.26 1.45
CA ARG A 671 -20.17 -15.85 0.16
C ARG A 671 -21.33 -15.14 -0.50
N PHE A 672 -21.62 -13.90 -0.14
CA PHE A 672 -22.45 -13.01 -0.94
C PHE A 672 -21.61 -12.32 -2.01
N ILE A 673 -22.22 -12.00 -3.15
CA ILE A 673 -21.65 -11.02 -4.08
C ILE A 673 -21.41 -9.73 -3.30
N ASP A 674 -20.29 -9.06 -3.54
CA ASP A 674 -19.90 -7.93 -2.70
C ASP A 674 -20.93 -6.81 -2.65
N THR A 675 -21.60 -6.53 -3.76
CA THR A 675 -22.70 -5.54 -3.80
C THR A 675 -23.87 -5.91 -2.88
N ASP A 676 -24.21 -7.19 -2.80
CA ASP A 676 -25.28 -7.67 -1.91
C ASP A 676 -24.83 -7.67 -0.45
N ARG A 677 -23.55 -8.02 -0.23
CA ARG A 677 -22.97 -7.97 1.12
C ARG A 677 -22.96 -6.53 1.66
N ILE A 678 -22.54 -5.55 0.89
CA ILE A 678 -22.53 -4.14 1.29
C ILE A 678 -23.94 -3.68 1.65
N LYS A 679 -24.96 -3.97 0.83
CA LYS A 679 -26.34 -3.66 1.12
C LYS A 679 -26.81 -4.28 2.46
N LYS A 680 -26.51 -5.55 2.69
CA LYS A 680 -26.86 -6.25 3.93
C LYS A 680 -26.15 -5.65 5.16
N GLU A 681 -24.89 -5.24 5.02
CA GLU A 681 -24.13 -4.53 6.08
C GLU A 681 -24.77 -3.16 6.39
N GLU A 682 -25.15 -2.39 5.37
CA GLU A 682 -25.85 -1.11 5.54
C GLU A 682 -27.23 -1.28 6.21
N GLU A 683 -27.98 -2.31 5.84
CA GLU A 683 -29.26 -2.64 6.48
C GLU A 683 -29.08 -2.97 7.96
N LEU A 684 -28.03 -3.73 8.32
CA LEU A 684 -27.69 -3.99 9.71
C LEU A 684 -27.38 -2.71 10.48
N LEU A 685 -26.55 -1.84 9.90
CA LEU A 685 -26.21 -0.56 10.53
C LEU A 685 -27.44 0.35 10.71
N LYS A 686 -28.36 0.36 9.75
CA LYS A 686 -29.63 1.10 9.86
C LYS A 686 -30.56 0.55 10.93
N LYS A 687 -30.58 -0.78 11.15
CA LYS A 687 -31.47 -1.44 12.12
C LYS A 687 -30.87 -1.52 13.53
N ILE A 688 -29.60 -1.80 13.69
CA ILE A 688 -28.97 -2.09 14.98
C ILE A 688 -27.63 -1.35 15.22
N GLY A 689 -27.33 -0.32 14.43
CA GLY A 689 -26.20 0.58 14.61
C GLY A 689 -26.45 1.60 15.74
N LYS A 690 -25.44 2.43 16.02
CA LYS A 690 -25.45 3.39 17.16
C LYS A 690 -26.60 4.42 17.15
N LYS A 691 -27.09 4.81 15.97
CA LYS A 691 -28.16 5.80 15.78
C LYS A 691 -29.46 5.18 15.22
N ALA A 692 -29.54 3.85 15.20
CA ALA A 692 -30.65 3.13 14.57
C ALA A 692 -31.91 3.19 15.40
N GLU A 693 -33.08 3.21 14.72
CA GLU A 693 -34.37 2.88 15.32
C GLU A 693 -34.46 1.35 15.46
N ARG A 694 -34.19 0.88 16.67
CA ARG A 694 -34.00 -0.52 16.97
C ARG A 694 -35.31 -1.31 16.82
N PRO A 695 -35.37 -2.40 16.03
CA PRO A 695 -36.55 -3.22 15.90
C PRO A 695 -36.84 -3.97 17.22
N LYS A 696 -38.13 -4.25 17.48
CA LYS A 696 -38.54 -4.96 18.68
C LYS A 696 -37.98 -6.38 18.72
N ARG A 697 -37.94 -7.08 17.59
CA ARG A 697 -37.35 -8.41 17.45
C ARG A 697 -36.53 -8.46 16.17
N PHE A 698 -35.31 -8.95 16.27
CA PHE A 698 -34.41 -9.11 15.12
C PHE A 698 -33.34 -10.17 15.41
N ILE A 699 -33.16 -11.11 14.50
CA ILE A 699 -32.23 -12.23 14.62
C ILE A 699 -31.20 -12.09 13.52
N VAL A 700 -29.95 -11.97 13.88
CA VAL A 700 -28.83 -11.88 12.92
C VAL A 700 -27.99 -13.14 13.02
N VAL A 701 -27.93 -13.88 11.93
CA VAL A 701 -27.04 -15.06 11.80
C VAL A 701 -25.87 -14.68 10.93
N GLY A 702 -24.66 -15.03 11.35
CA GLY A 702 -23.51 -14.79 10.51
C GLY A 702 -22.23 -15.47 10.97
N THR A 703 -21.15 -15.15 10.28
CA THR A 703 -19.82 -15.68 10.52
C THR A 703 -18.87 -14.55 10.97
N GLN A 704 -17.57 -14.75 10.81
CA GLN A 704 -16.52 -13.80 11.19
C GLN A 704 -16.73 -12.36 10.64
N VAL A 705 -17.55 -12.18 9.62
CA VAL A 705 -17.89 -10.86 9.06
C VAL A 705 -18.56 -9.96 10.11
N ILE A 706 -19.33 -10.54 11.05
CA ILE A 706 -20.00 -9.79 12.13
C ILE A 706 -19.04 -9.41 13.26
N GLU A 707 -17.95 -10.16 13.44
CA GLU A 707 -16.96 -9.94 14.51
C GLU A 707 -16.19 -8.64 14.32
N GLN A 708 -15.91 -8.29 13.06
CA GLN A 708 -15.05 -7.16 12.70
C GLN A 708 -15.84 -6.07 11.95
N SER A 709 -15.40 -4.86 12.05
CA SER A 709 -15.77 -3.70 11.21
C SER A 709 -17.17 -3.09 11.39
N LEU A 710 -18.17 -3.78 11.95
CA LEU A 710 -19.52 -3.25 12.09
C LEU A 710 -19.75 -2.67 13.49
N ASP A 711 -20.29 -1.45 13.57
CA ASP A 711 -20.68 -0.81 14.84
C ASP A 711 -22.13 -1.15 15.20
N ILE A 712 -22.35 -2.44 15.52
CA ILE A 712 -23.66 -3.03 15.82
C ILE A 712 -23.74 -3.51 17.27
N ASP A 713 -24.97 -3.70 17.76
CA ASP A 713 -25.24 -4.01 19.16
C ASP A 713 -26.33 -5.07 19.29
N PHE A 714 -26.05 -6.10 20.10
CA PHE A 714 -26.96 -7.20 20.43
C PHE A 714 -27.41 -7.17 21.90
N ASP A 715 -28.66 -7.60 22.16
CA ASP A 715 -29.18 -7.80 23.52
C ASP A 715 -28.72 -9.14 24.10
N VAL A 716 -28.70 -10.17 23.26
CA VAL A 716 -28.25 -11.52 23.59
C VAL A 716 -27.36 -12.05 22.46
N MET A 717 -26.38 -12.84 22.82
CA MET A 717 -25.52 -13.46 21.84
C MET A 717 -25.49 -14.99 21.99
N ILE A 718 -25.53 -15.69 20.87
CA ILE A 718 -25.28 -17.11 20.73
C ILE A 718 -24.04 -17.26 19.86
N SER A 719 -23.08 -18.09 20.26
CA SER A 719 -21.82 -18.23 19.55
C SER A 719 -21.34 -19.67 19.53
N ASP A 720 -20.78 -20.11 18.41
CA ASP A 720 -19.95 -21.31 18.42
C ASP A 720 -18.70 -21.06 19.27
N LEU A 721 -18.16 -22.11 19.90
CA LEU A 721 -16.87 -22.08 20.54
C LEU A 721 -15.79 -21.72 19.51
N CYS A 722 -14.96 -20.76 19.84
CA CYS A 722 -13.86 -20.25 18.99
C CYS A 722 -12.69 -19.83 19.88
N PRO A 723 -11.50 -19.53 19.34
CA PRO A 723 -10.38 -18.98 20.11
C PRO A 723 -10.80 -17.77 20.94
N VAL A 724 -10.22 -17.62 22.13
CA VAL A 724 -10.65 -16.68 23.15
C VAL A 724 -10.60 -15.21 22.70
N ASP A 725 -9.63 -14.84 21.88
CA ASP A 725 -9.51 -13.49 21.30
C ASP A 725 -10.69 -13.16 20.40
N LEU A 726 -11.13 -14.09 19.56
CA LEU A 726 -12.34 -13.95 18.74
C LEU A 726 -13.60 -13.93 19.59
N LEU A 727 -13.66 -14.76 20.62
CA LEU A 727 -14.80 -14.76 21.57
C LEU A 727 -14.94 -13.40 22.26
N ILE A 728 -13.84 -12.79 22.69
CA ILE A 728 -13.81 -11.46 23.27
C ILE A 728 -14.31 -10.40 22.27
N GLN A 729 -13.94 -10.52 20.98
CA GLN A 729 -14.42 -9.64 19.91
C GLN A 729 -15.93 -9.77 19.70
N ARG A 730 -16.46 -11.01 19.71
CA ARG A 730 -17.90 -11.28 19.66
C ARG A 730 -18.60 -10.63 20.86
N ILE A 731 -18.11 -10.85 22.07
CA ILE A 731 -18.60 -10.21 23.30
C ILE A 731 -18.56 -8.66 23.20
N GLY A 732 -17.61 -8.12 22.45
CA GLY A 732 -17.54 -6.69 22.15
C GLY A 732 -18.73 -6.14 21.36
N ARG A 733 -19.58 -6.98 20.76
CA ARG A 733 -20.85 -6.63 20.09
C ARG A 733 -22.09 -6.80 20.99
N LEU A 734 -21.91 -7.43 22.14
CA LEU A 734 -22.98 -7.63 23.12
C LEU A 734 -23.02 -6.45 24.11
N HIS A 735 -24.16 -5.78 24.25
CA HIS A 735 -24.32 -4.57 25.08
C HIS A 735 -23.25 -3.48 24.78
N ARG A 736 -23.05 -3.21 23.50
CA ARG A 736 -22.02 -2.26 23.02
C ARG A 736 -22.44 -0.80 23.19
N HIS A 737 -23.71 -0.52 22.92
CA HIS A 737 -24.24 0.84 23.01
C HIS A 737 -25.01 1.06 24.31
N LYS A 738 -25.01 2.28 24.84
CA LYS A 738 -25.83 2.69 26.01
C LYS A 738 -27.26 2.98 25.51
N ILE A 739 -28.10 1.96 25.44
CA ILE A 739 -29.50 2.02 24.99
C ILE A 739 -30.42 1.33 25.99
N GLU A 740 -31.71 1.65 25.92
CA GLU A 740 -32.76 0.93 26.67
C GLU A 740 -32.96 -0.46 26.08
N ARG A 741 -32.99 -1.48 26.97
CA ARG A 741 -33.15 -2.89 26.62
C ARG A 741 -34.37 -3.48 27.33
N PRO A 742 -34.98 -4.56 26.78
CA PRO A 742 -35.98 -5.31 27.50
C PRO A 742 -35.44 -5.73 28.88
N LYS A 743 -36.25 -5.64 29.92
CA LYS A 743 -35.85 -5.94 31.33
C LYS A 743 -35.19 -7.32 31.46
N GLU A 744 -35.66 -8.29 30.69
CA GLU A 744 -35.17 -9.66 30.67
C GLU A 744 -33.72 -9.74 30.12
N HIS A 745 -33.28 -8.75 29.34
CA HIS A 745 -31.98 -8.65 28.71
C HIS A 745 -31.12 -7.50 29.30
N SER A 746 -31.38 -7.07 30.50
CA SER A 746 -30.60 -6.05 31.20
C SER A 746 -29.19 -6.55 31.55
N GLU A 747 -28.98 -7.86 31.67
CA GLU A 747 -27.71 -8.53 31.89
C GLU A 747 -27.20 -9.11 30.58
N ALA A 748 -25.89 -8.95 30.33
CA ALA A 748 -25.25 -9.48 29.16
C ALA A 748 -25.12 -11.02 29.27
N ARG A 749 -25.68 -11.75 28.32
CA ARG A 749 -25.72 -13.22 28.26
C ARG A 749 -25.12 -13.70 26.95
N LEU A 750 -24.19 -14.68 27.05
CA LEU A 750 -23.61 -15.38 25.92
C LEU A 750 -23.93 -16.88 26.05
N TYR A 751 -24.56 -17.42 25.02
CA TYR A 751 -24.81 -18.85 24.88
C TYR A 751 -23.76 -19.48 23.98
N LEU A 752 -23.02 -20.46 24.49
CA LEU A 752 -21.94 -21.13 23.74
C LEU A 752 -22.40 -22.50 23.24
N MET A 753 -22.30 -22.69 21.93
CA MET A 753 -22.51 -23.96 21.25
C MET A 753 -21.16 -24.65 20.98
N GLY A 754 -21.18 -25.99 20.83
CA GLY A 754 -20.01 -26.76 20.45
C GLY A 754 -18.99 -26.99 21.57
N ILE A 755 -19.38 -26.83 22.82
CA ILE A 755 -18.63 -27.32 23.98
C ILE A 755 -18.73 -28.84 24.00
N SER A 756 -17.63 -29.55 24.24
CA SER A 756 -17.56 -30.98 24.21
C SER A 756 -16.75 -31.51 25.40
N GLU A 757 -17.37 -32.38 26.24
CA GLU A 757 -16.66 -33.00 27.36
C GLU A 757 -15.52 -33.92 26.89
N SER A 758 -15.67 -34.52 25.69
CA SER A 758 -14.68 -35.43 25.09
C SER A 758 -13.70 -34.73 24.14
N PHE A 759 -13.78 -33.38 23.95
CA PHE A 759 -13.05 -32.60 22.96
C PHE A 759 -13.30 -33.04 21.50
N ASP A 760 -14.46 -33.60 21.23
CA ASP A 760 -14.90 -33.90 19.86
C ASP A 760 -15.71 -32.74 19.31
N PHE A 761 -14.98 -31.73 18.80
CA PHE A 761 -15.59 -30.50 18.28
C PHE A 761 -16.17 -30.72 16.87
N GLU A 762 -17.06 -29.78 16.48
CA GLU A 762 -17.64 -29.76 15.14
C GLU A 762 -16.53 -29.64 14.05
N LYS A 763 -16.67 -30.44 12.97
CA LYS A 763 -15.62 -30.56 11.93
C LYS A 763 -15.20 -29.25 11.30
N GLY A 764 -16.15 -28.32 11.08
CA GLY A 764 -15.87 -27.01 10.52
C GLY A 764 -15.05 -26.14 11.46
N SER A 765 -15.39 -26.13 12.73
CA SER A 765 -14.67 -25.39 13.77
C SER A 765 -13.24 -25.92 13.96
N ARG A 766 -13.07 -27.25 13.96
CA ARG A 766 -11.75 -27.91 14.01
C ARG A 766 -10.87 -27.54 12.80
N ARG A 767 -11.48 -27.50 11.60
CA ARG A 767 -10.76 -27.15 10.37
C ARG A 767 -10.32 -25.69 10.37
N VAL A 768 -11.12 -24.78 10.90
CA VAL A 768 -10.83 -23.35 10.92
C VAL A 768 -9.78 -22.98 11.99
N TYR A 769 -9.91 -23.54 13.21
CA TYR A 769 -9.14 -23.08 14.38
C TYR A 769 -8.16 -24.12 14.95
N GLY A 770 -8.33 -25.38 14.60
CA GLY A 770 -7.58 -26.50 15.20
C GLY A 770 -8.06 -26.88 16.59
N ASP A 771 -7.89 -28.16 16.96
CA ASP A 771 -8.35 -28.68 18.25
C ASP A 771 -7.62 -28.02 19.42
N TYR A 772 -6.32 -27.74 19.29
CA TYR A 772 -5.49 -27.22 20.37
C TYR A 772 -6.02 -25.91 20.96
N LEU A 773 -6.33 -24.91 20.12
CA LEU A 773 -6.85 -23.63 20.59
C LEU A 773 -8.27 -23.75 21.14
N LEU A 774 -9.10 -24.62 20.56
CA LEU A 774 -10.46 -24.87 21.06
C LEU A 774 -10.44 -25.53 22.44
N ILE A 775 -9.57 -26.52 22.65
CA ILE A 775 -9.38 -27.16 23.96
C ILE A 775 -8.93 -26.13 25.01
N LYS A 776 -7.87 -25.36 24.70
CA LYS A 776 -7.36 -24.34 25.63
C LYS A 776 -8.43 -23.30 25.95
N THR A 777 -9.17 -22.82 24.96
CA THR A 777 -10.26 -21.89 25.18
C THR A 777 -11.36 -22.48 26.07
N GLN A 778 -11.85 -23.69 25.77
CA GLN A 778 -12.87 -24.32 26.54
C GLN A 778 -12.45 -24.51 28.02
N CYS A 779 -11.19 -24.91 28.25
CA CYS A 779 -10.65 -25.12 29.61
C CYS A 779 -10.42 -23.82 30.39
N ALA A 780 -10.12 -22.70 29.70
CA ALA A 780 -9.89 -21.39 30.31
C ALA A 780 -11.21 -20.68 30.66
N LEU A 781 -12.32 -21.03 30.01
CA LEU A 781 -13.61 -20.35 30.25
C LEU A 781 -14.24 -20.75 31.56
N GLY A 782 -14.60 -19.74 32.36
CA GLY A 782 -15.42 -19.89 33.57
C GLY A 782 -16.91 -19.71 33.29
N LYS A 783 -17.71 -19.48 34.34
CA LYS A 783 -19.16 -19.21 34.22
C LYS A 783 -19.48 -17.78 33.79
N SER A 784 -18.53 -16.89 33.85
CA SER A 784 -18.68 -15.47 33.43
C SER A 784 -17.33 -14.87 33.06
N ILE A 785 -17.39 -13.85 32.23
CA ILE A 785 -16.21 -13.04 31.85
C ILE A 785 -16.49 -11.59 32.22
N SER A 786 -15.57 -10.92 32.88
CA SER A 786 -15.63 -9.49 33.22
C SER A 786 -14.70 -8.70 32.32
N ILE A 787 -15.24 -7.79 31.49
CA ILE A 787 -14.50 -6.95 30.57
C ILE A 787 -14.36 -5.54 31.16
N PRO A 788 -13.15 -4.95 31.20
CA PRO A 788 -11.92 -5.41 30.55
C PRO A 788 -11.03 -6.36 31.39
N ARG A 789 -11.30 -6.56 32.68
CA ARG A 789 -10.42 -7.23 33.63
C ARG A 789 -9.90 -8.60 33.17
N ASP A 790 -10.77 -9.45 32.64
CA ASP A 790 -10.43 -10.85 32.31
C ASP A 790 -9.85 -11.00 30.88
N ILE A 791 -9.73 -9.92 30.10
CA ILE A 791 -9.22 -9.97 28.71
C ILE A 791 -7.78 -10.48 28.68
N SER A 792 -6.86 -9.77 29.33
CA SER A 792 -5.43 -10.13 29.32
C SER A 792 -5.17 -11.51 29.95
N PRO A 793 -5.68 -11.83 31.14
CA PRO A 793 -5.49 -13.15 31.72
C PRO A 793 -5.93 -14.29 30.80
N LEU A 794 -7.14 -14.23 30.24
CA LEU A 794 -7.65 -15.26 29.33
C LEU A 794 -6.80 -15.43 28.09
N VAL A 795 -6.34 -14.31 27.51
CA VAL A 795 -5.47 -14.37 26.31
C VAL A 795 -4.12 -14.98 26.67
N GLN A 796 -3.52 -14.60 27.81
CA GLN A 796 -2.23 -15.18 28.22
C GLN A 796 -2.36 -16.66 28.56
N GLU A 797 -3.47 -17.11 29.16
CA GLU A 797 -3.73 -18.54 29.40
C GLU A 797 -3.84 -19.33 28.10
N VAL A 798 -4.65 -18.87 27.14
CA VAL A 798 -4.91 -19.61 25.90
C VAL A 798 -3.71 -19.61 24.96
N TYR A 799 -3.01 -18.48 24.80
CA TYR A 799 -1.89 -18.35 23.86
C TYR A 799 -0.50 -18.53 24.48
N GLY A 800 -0.41 -18.49 25.82
CA GLY A 800 0.84 -18.69 26.54
C GLY A 800 1.16 -20.15 26.87
N GLU A 801 2.08 -20.35 27.80
CA GLU A 801 2.57 -21.66 28.20
C GLU A 801 1.64 -22.43 29.18
N TRP A 802 0.52 -21.82 29.58
CA TRP A 802 -0.42 -22.50 30.50
C TRP A 802 -0.96 -23.80 29.91
N ASN A 803 -0.95 -24.85 30.75
CA ASN A 803 -1.46 -26.16 30.40
C ASN A 803 -2.67 -26.50 31.29
N PRO A 804 -3.81 -26.89 30.73
CA PRO A 804 -4.97 -27.29 31.50
C PRO A 804 -4.74 -28.58 32.31
N SER A 805 -5.37 -28.64 33.47
CA SER A 805 -5.39 -29.88 34.24
C SER A 805 -6.45 -30.83 33.67
N LEU A 806 -6.01 -31.92 33.04
CA LEU A 806 -6.86 -32.84 32.29
C LEU A 806 -6.72 -34.29 32.80
N ALA A 807 -7.80 -35.05 32.67
CA ALA A 807 -7.77 -36.51 32.82
C ALA A 807 -6.84 -37.17 31.79
N PRO A 808 -6.27 -38.37 32.05
CA PRO A 808 -5.23 -38.94 31.19
C PRO A 808 -5.60 -39.10 29.71
N ASP A 809 -6.83 -39.51 29.43
CA ASP A 809 -7.38 -39.68 28.06
C ASP A 809 -7.56 -38.37 27.32
N LEU A 810 -8.05 -37.34 27.97
CA LEU A 810 -8.18 -36.00 27.46
C LEU A 810 -6.82 -35.32 27.29
N ARG A 811 -5.87 -35.64 28.18
CA ARG A 811 -4.50 -35.15 28.09
C ARG A 811 -3.80 -35.67 26.83
N MET A 812 -4.01 -36.93 26.45
CA MET A 812 -3.46 -37.51 25.24
C MET A 812 -3.98 -36.75 23.99
N LYS A 813 -5.30 -36.52 23.90
CA LYS A 813 -5.88 -35.67 22.80
C LYS A 813 -5.30 -34.27 22.75
N TYR A 814 -5.09 -33.67 23.91
CA TYR A 814 -4.49 -32.34 24.01
C TYR A 814 -3.06 -32.29 23.46
N GLU A 815 -2.20 -33.23 23.88
CA GLU A 815 -0.80 -33.30 23.42
C GLU A 815 -0.72 -33.57 21.90
N GLU A 816 -1.52 -34.53 21.38
CA GLU A 816 -1.61 -34.78 19.95
C GLU A 816 -2.05 -33.50 19.16
N SER A 817 -3.01 -32.77 19.70
CA SER A 817 -3.48 -31.53 19.06
C SER A 817 -2.41 -30.44 19.07
N LYS A 818 -1.61 -30.34 20.15
CA LYS A 818 -0.48 -29.43 20.29
C LYS A 818 0.60 -29.71 19.25
N GLU A 819 1.01 -31.00 19.12
CA GLU A 819 2.02 -31.40 18.13
C GLU A 819 1.57 -31.08 16.70
N LYS A 820 0.29 -31.33 16.37
CA LYS A 820 -0.29 -30.96 15.06
C LYS A 820 -0.23 -29.48 14.83
N GLN A 821 -0.59 -28.67 15.82
CA GLN A 821 -0.54 -27.21 15.74
C GLN A 821 0.89 -26.70 15.53
N GLU A 822 1.86 -27.22 16.27
CA GLU A 822 3.27 -26.85 16.12
C GLU A 822 3.81 -27.22 14.73
N ALA A 823 3.43 -28.37 14.18
CA ALA A 823 3.79 -28.79 12.83
C ALA A 823 3.22 -27.83 11.76
N VAL A 824 1.94 -27.44 11.89
CA VAL A 824 1.29 -26.46 11.00
C VAL A 824 2.02 -25.10 11.05
N LEU A 825 2.26 -24.58 12.26
CA LEU A 825 2.96 -23.32 12.46
C LEU A 825 4.38 -23.35 11.86
N LYS A 826 5.11 -24.46 12.03
CA LYS A 826 6.44 -24.65 11.44
C LYS A 826 6.37 -24.63 9.91
N LYS A 827 5.40 -25.33 9.32
CA LYS A 827 5.19 -25.36 7.86
C LYS A 827 4.89 -23.97 7.31
N GLN A 828 3.99 -23.21 7.95
CA GLN A 828 3.65 -21.85 7.58
C GLN A 828 4.88 -20.92 7.64
N LYS A 829 5.66 -20.98 8.72
CA LYS A 829 6.91 -20.19 8.85
C LYS A 829 7.93 -20.52 7.77
N MET A 830 8.08 -21.80 7.40
CA MET A 830 8.98 -22.22 6.31
C MET A 830 8.49 -21.74 4.95
N LYS A 831 7.19 -21.87 4.66
CA LYS A 831 6.58 -21.39 3.40
C LYS A 831 6.78 -19.89 3.20
N ALA A 832 6.54 -19.09 4.24
CA ALA A 832 6.74 -17.63 4.19
C ALA A 832 8.19 -17.23 3.88
N LYS A 833 9.18 -18.02 4.35
CA LYS A 833 10.61 -17.71 4.17
C LYS A 833 11.03 -17.68 2.70
N GLY A 834 10.42 -18.47 1.83
CA GLY A 834 10.79 -18.57 0.41
C GLY A 834 10.54 -17.29 -0.38
N PHE A 835 9.54 -16.50 -0.02
CA PHE A 835 9.17 -15.28 -0.75
C PHE A 835 9.52 -13.98 -0.01
N ARG A 836 9.96 -14.10 1.23
CA ARG A 836 10.22 -12.96 2.09
C ARG A 836 11.54 -12.28 1.71
N LEU A 837 11.52 -10.94 1.73
CA LEU A 837 12.71 -10.11 1.58
C LEU A 837 13.73 -10.40 2.71
N ASP A 838 15.00 -10.22 2.44
CA ASP A 838 16.05 -10.34 3.44
C ASP A 838 16.03 -9.17 4.43
N LYS A 839 16.64 -9.39 5.61
CA LYS A 839 16.78 -8.33 6.63
C LYS A 839 17.59 -7.14 6.09
N PRO A 840 17.29 -5.91 6.54
CA PRO A 840 18.07 -4.72 6.16
C PRO A 840 19.53 -4.84 6.60
N LYS A 841 20.45 -4.45 5.70
CA LYS A 841 21.89 -4.32 5.97
C LYS A 841 22.21 -2.83 6.09
N LEU A 842 22.50 -2.34 7.32
CA LEU A 842 22.70 -0.91 7.60
C LEU A 842 24.12 -0.45 7.28
N GLU A 843 25.06 -1.36 7.13
CA GLU A 843 26.46 -1.04 6.85
C GLU A 843 26.66 -0.61 5.39
N CYS A 844 27.44 0.44 5.18
CA CYS A 844 27.90 0.88 3.87
C CYS A 844 29.20 0.11 3.54
N SER A 845 29.09 -0.97 2.76
CA SER A 845 30.25 -1.77 2.29
C SER A 845 30.45 -1.62 0.79
N GLU A 846 31.63 -1.96 0.30
CA GLU A 846 31.94 -1.97 -1.14
C GLU A 846 31.06 -2.95 -1.92
N GLU A 847 30.69 -4.06 -1.28
CA GLU A 847 29.86 -5.10 -1.86
C GLU A 847 28.36 -4.81 -1.73
N SER A 848 27.97 -3.74 -1.02
CA SER A 848 26.56 -3.40 -0.83
C SER A 848 25.94 -2.97 -2.16
N SER A 849 25.00 -3.77 -2.70
CA SER A 849 24.27 -3.46 -3.93
C SER A 849 22.84 -3.99 -3.86
N LEU A 850 22.01 -3.55 -4.80
CA LEU A 850 20.67 -4.11 -5.00
C LEU A 850 20.66 -5.43 -5.78
N ASP A 851 21.80 -5.82 -6.38
CA ASP A 851 21.93 -7.06 -7.15
C ASP A 851 21.45 -8.25 -6.31
N GLY A 852 20.76 -9.18 -6.94
CA GLY A 852 20.21 -10.36 -6.29
C GLY A 852 19.06 -10.09 -5.32
N LEU A 853 18.64 -8.85 -5.11
CA LEU A 853 17.55 -8.51 -4.16
C LEU A 853 16.26 -9.26 -4.47
N LEU A 854 15.96 -9.45 -5.75
CA LEU A 854 14.75 -10.10 -6.25
C LEU A 854 15.04 -11.45 -6.91
N ASP A 855 16.20 -12.08 -6.61
CA ASP A 855 16.54 -13.40 -7.15
C ASP A 855 15.52 -14.45 -6.76
N ASN A 856 14.54 -14.60 -7.61
CA ASN A 856 13.60 -15.71 -7.67
C ASN A 856 13.18 -15.89 -9.13
N ASP A 857 12.97 -17.15 -9.55
CA ASP A 857 12.55 -17.51 -10.91
C ASP A 857 11.11 -17.05 -11.27
N LEU A 858 10.47 -16.26 -10.41
CA LEU A 858 9.12 -15.76 -10.58
C LEU A 858 9.13 -14.22 -10.65
N PRO A 859 9.08 -13.62 -11.83
CA PRO A 859 8.69 -12.22 -11.95
C PRO A 859 7.21 -12.11 -11.58
N ILE A 860 6.92 -11.76 -10.31
CA ILE A 860 5.54 -11.51 -9.90
C ILE A 860 5.19 -10.11 -10.39
N ASP A 861 4.57 -10.03 -11.55
CA ASP A 861 4.14 -8.76 -12.17
C ASP A 861 2.74 -8.33 -11.69
N SER A 862 1.93 -9.25 -11.14
CA SER A 862 0.58 -8.93 -10.70
C SER A 862 0.52 -8.73 -9.18
N GLU A 863 -0.09 -7.64 -8.77
CA GLU A 863 -0.27 -7.30 -7.35
C GLU A 863 -1.26 -8.24 -6.66
N GLU A 864 -2.24 -8.77 -7.38
CA GLU A 864 -3.18 -9.78 -6.88
C GLU A 864 -2.45 -11.05 -6.45
N LEU A 865 -1.52 -11.54 -7.28
CA LEU A 865 -0.68 -12.68 -6.95
C LEU A 865 0.24 -12.37 -5.76
N CYS A 866 0.74 -11.14 -5.67
CA CYS A 866 1.54 -10.70 -4.54
C CYS A 866 0.72 -10.67 -3.24
N GLN A 867 -0.51 -10.13 -3.27
CA GLN A 867 -1.41 -10.08 -2.11
C GLN A 867 -1.84 -11.49 -1.68
N ALA A 868 -2.12 -12.39 -2.64
CA ALA A 868 -2.40 -13.79 -2.34
C ALA A 868 -1.21 -14.49 -1.66
N LYS A 869 0.03 -14.06 -1.95
CA LYS A 869 1.25 -14.63 -1.35
C LYS A 869 1.57 -14.10 0.04
N VAL A 870 1.13 -12.93 0.45
CA VAL A 870 1.33 -12.44 1.82
C VAL A 870 0.29 -12.96 2.80
N ARG A 871 -0.83 -13.46 2.31
CA ARG A 871 -1.80 -14.22 3.08
C ARG A 871 -1.65 -15.71 2.74
N ASP A 872 -1.48 -16.57 3.70
CA ASP A 872 -1.61 -18.04 3.48
C ASP A 872 -3.09 -18.36 3.27
N ILE A 873 -3.69 -17.70 2.30
CA ILE A 873 -5.07 -17.98 1.92
C ILE A 873 -5.02 -19.38 1.30
N GLY A 874 -5.44 -20.38 2.06
CA GLY A 874 -5.79 -21.65 1.48
C GLY A 874 -6.74 -21.35 0.33
N SER A 875 -6.29 -21.63 -0.88
CA SER A 875 -6.92 -21.43 -2.18
C SER A 875 -8.35 -20.83 -2.14
N SER A 876 -8.48 -19.54 -2.19
CA SER A 876 -9.74 -18.87 -2.54
C SER A 876 -9.56 -18.15 -3.87
N ILE A 877 -10.46 -18.41 -4.83
CA ILE A 877 -10.44 -17.78 -6.14
C ILE A 877 -11.52 -16.70 -6.13
N GLU A 878 -11.15 -15.49 -6.50
CA GLU A 878 -12.08 -14.39 -6.67
C GLU A 878 -12.59 -14.38 -8.12
N VAL A 879 -13.91 -14.33 -8.30
CA VAL A 879 -14.57 -14.34 -9.61
C VAL A 879 -15.61 -13.22 -9.68
N ILE A 880 -15.89 -12.72 -10.87
CA ILE A 880 -16.99 -11.79 -11.11
C ILE A 880 -18.19 -12.61 -11.53
N ALA A 881 -19.28 -12.54 -10.76
CA ALA A 881 -20.51 -13.27 -11.03
C ALA A 881 -21.47 -12.42 -11.85
N VAL A 882 -21.92 -12.94 -12.99
CA VAL A 882 -22.93 -12.33 -13.86
C VAL A 882 -24.01 -13.31 -14.20
N LYS A 883 -25.21 -12.81 -14.52
CA LYS A 883 -26.37 -13.63 -14.87
C LYS A 883 -26.58 -13.60 -16.39
N LYS A 884 -26.88 -14.74 -16.99
CA LYS A 884 -27.26 -14.85 -18.40
C LYS A 884 -28.59 -14.14 -18.63
N LEU A 885 -28.63 -13.27 -19.62
CA LEU A 885 -29.83 -12.52 -20.03
C LEU A 885 -29.92 -12.54 -21.56
N GLY A 886 -30.81 -13.38 -22.08
CA GLY A 886 -30.94 -13.56 -23.50
C GLY A 886 -29.66 -14.09 -24.17
N ALA A 887 -29.13 -13.34 -25.14
CA ALA A 887 -27.86 -13.68 -25.83
C ALA A 887 -26.60 -13.21 -25.08
N GLY A 888 -26.71 -12.25 -24.14
CA GLY A 888 -25.64 -11.68 -23.36
C GLY A 888 -25.77 -11.97 -21.87
N TYR A 889 -25.30 -11.04 -21.05
CA TYR A 889 -25.30 -11.16 -19.59
C TYR A 889 -25.48 -9.81 -18.91
N GLY A 890 -25.87 -9.85 -17.65
CA GLY A 890 -26.10 -8.67 -16.83
C GLY A 890 -25.80 -8.87 -15.35
N LEU A 891 -26.11 -7.86 -14.56
CA LEU A 891 -26.01 -7.92 -13.10
C LEU A 891 -27.15 -8.78 -12.53
N PHE A 892 -26.91 -9.48 -11.41
CA PHE A 892 -27.95 -10.33 -10.79
C PHE A 892 -29.22 -9.56 -10.42
N GLN A 893 -29.09 -8.30 -10.08
CA GLN A 893 -30.18 -7.44 -9.59
C GLN A 893 -30.88 -6.65 -10.71
N GLU A 894 -30.31 -6.63 -11.91
CA GLU A 894 -30.84 -5.87 -13.04
C GLU A 894 -31.22 -6.83 -14.17
N GLN A 895 -32.44 -6.72 -14.70
CA GLN A 895 -32.88 -7.50 -15.87
C GLN A 895 -32.50 -6.81 -17.18
N LYS A 896 -31.24 -6.37 -17.27
CA LYS A 896 -30.71 -5.65 -18.42
C LYS A 896 -29.44 -6.33 -18.93
N ASP A 897 -29.45 -6.68 -20.21
CA ASP A 897 -28.21 -7.10 -20.89
C ASP A 897 -27.25 -5.91 -21.00
N ILE A 898 -26.05 -6.08 -20.50
CA ILE A 898 -24.99 -5.06 -20.47
C ILE A 898 -23.75 -5.45 -21.28
N SER A 899 -23.78 -6.59 -21.96
CA SER A 899 -22.62 -7.11 -22.70
C SER A 899 -22.11 -6.14 -23.78
N GLU A 900 -22.99 -5.37 -24.43
CA GLU A 900 -22.63 -4.35 -25.42
C GLU A 900 -22.25 -3.00 -24.80
N GLU A 901 -22.51 -2.79 -23.50
CA GLU A 901 -22.26 -1.52 -22.82
C GLU A 901 -20.90 -1.46 -22.10
N LEU A 902 -20.07 -2.49 -22.22
CA LEU A 902 -18.78 -2.59 -21.54
C LEU A 902 -17.79 -1.50 -21.96
N SER A 903 -17.90 -0.97 -23.18
CA SER A 903 -17.09 0.16 -23.62
C SER A 903 -17.26 1.43 -22.78
N LYS A 904 -18.34 1.50 -21.97
CA LYS A 904 -18.53 2.55 -20.97
C LYS A 904 -17.79 2.16 -19.68
N ALA A 905 -16.73 2.88 -19.32
CA ALA A 905 -15.95 2.65 -18.12
C ALA A 905 -16.80 2.55 -16.82
N SER A 906 -17.92 3.27 -16.75
CA SER A 906 -18.87 3.19 -15.63
C SER A 906 -19.56 1.82 -15.53
N MET A 907 -19.87 1.17 -16.65
CA MET A 907 -20.49 -0.14 -16.68
C MET A 907 -19.47 -1.25 -16.39
N ALA A 908 -18.28 -1.21 -17.00
CA ALA A 908 -17.19 -2.12 -16.70
C ALA A 908 -16.84 -2.09 -15.19
N ARG A 909 -16.85 -0.89 -14.59
CA ARG A 909 -16.65 -0.70 -13.16
C ARG A 909 -17.76 -1.33 -12.32
N LYS A 910 -19.04 -1.11 -12.64
CA LYS A 910 -20.16 -1.76 -11.97
C LYS A 910 -20.06 -3.28 -12.02
N LEU A 911 -19.63 -3.81 -13.15
CA LEU A 911 -19.46 -5.24 -13.34
C LEU A 911 -18.31 -5.78 -12.48
N ALA A 912 -17.19 -5.08 -12.41
CA ALA A 912 -16.06 -5.43 -11.52
C ALA A 912 -16.46 -5.50 -10.04
N CYS A 913 -17.61 -4.88 -9.65
CA CYS A 913 -18.17 -4.94 -8.30
C CYS A 913 -18.89 -6.25 -7.98
N GLN A 914 -19.26 -7.04 -8.99
CA GLN A 914 -19.98 -8.30 -8.81
C GLN A 914 -19.04 -9.45 -8.37
N THR A 915 -18.11 -9.14 -7.49
CA THR A 915 -17.10 -10.09 -7.05
C THR A 915 -17.67 -11.09 -6.06
N LEU A 916 -17.36 -12.36 -6.27
CA LEU A 916 -17.75 -13.51 -5.47
C LEU A 916 -16.51 -14.35 -5.14
N ARG A 917 -16.40 -14.88 -3.92
CA ARG A 917 -15.28 -15.71 -3.50
C ARG A 917 -15.65 -17.20 -3.53
N LEU A 918 -14.93 -17.96 -4.34
CA LEU A 918 -14.93 -19.41 -4.31
C LEU A 918 -13.95 -19.86 -3.22
N GLY A 919 -14.47 -20.30 -2.08
CA GLY A 919 -13.65 -20.71 -0.94
C GLY A 919 -13.04 -22.11 -1.11
N GLU A 920 -12.11 -22.41 -0.22
CA GLU A 920 -11.35 -23.67 -0.19
C GLU A 920 -12.24 -24.93 -0.27
N SER A 921 -13.43 -24.92 0.34
CA SER A 921 -14.36 -26.06 0.27
C SER A 921 -14.84 -26.35 -1.16
N ILE A 922 -15.01 -25.33 -2.01
CA ILE A 922 -15.38 -25.48 -3.42
C ILE A 922 -14.18 -25.97 -4.21
N ILE A 923 -13.03 -25.37 -4.00
CA ILE A 923 -11.78 -25.70 -4.71
C ILE A 923 -11.32 -27.14 -4.38
N HIS A 924 -11.47 -27.58 -3.12
CA HIS A 924 -11.11 -28.94 -2.71
C HIS A 924 -12.02 -30.05 -3.28
N MET A 925 -13.29 -29.75 -3.54
CA MET A 925 -14.22 -30.73 -4.13
C MET A 925 -13.92 -31.05 -5.59
N GLU A 926 -13.15 -30.17 -6.26
CA GLU A 926 -12.72 -30.33 -7.65
C GLU A 926 -11.42 -31.13 -7.81
N ARG A 927 -10.84 -31.68 -6.74
CA ARG A 927 -9.51 -32.29 -6.74
C ARG A 927 -9.58 -33.83 -6.95
N GLU A 928 -9.00 -34.30 -8.04
CA GLU A 928 -8.76 -35.72 -8.26
C GLU A 928 -7.40 -36.25 -7.75
N LYS A 929 -6.36 -35.38 -7.59
CA LYS A 929 -5.01 -35.74 -7.09
C LYS A 929 -4.31 -34.62 -6.34
N GLU A 930 -3.36 -34.97 -5.43
CA GLU A 930 -2.77 -34.04 -4.46
C GLU A 930 -1.80 -32.97 -4.98
N ASP A 931 -1.24 -33.07 -6.16
CA ASP A 931 -0.12 -32.25 -6.63
C ASP A 931 -0.45 -31.10 -7.63
N ASP A 932 -1.69 -31.01 -8.21
CA ASP A 932 -2.02 -30.07 -9.31
C ASP A 932 -3.25 -29.17 -9.04
N LYS A 933 -3.34 -28.54 -7.91
CA LYS A 933 -4.62 -28.29 -7.23
C LYS A 933 -5.30 -26.97 -7.54
N GLU A 934 -4.56 -25.89 -7.57
CA GLU A 934 -5.09 -24.51 -7.72
C GLU A 934 -4.93 -24.05 -9.17
N GLU A 935 -3.80 -24.32 -9.77
CA GLU A 935 -3.50 -23.96 -11.15
C GLU A 935 -4.45 -24.61 -12.16
N GLY A 936 -4.91 -25.82 -11.88
CA GLY A 936 -5.84 -26.55 -12.76
C GLY A 936 -7.22 -25.90 -12.85
N LEU A 937 -7.76 -25.39 -11.70
CA LEU A 937 -9.05 -24.69 -11.70
C LEU A 937 -8.92 -23.28 -12.29
N ILE A 938 -7.84 -22.56 -11.97
CA ILE A 938 -7.58 -21.23 -12.56
C ILE A 938 -7.45 -21.34 -14.07
N ARG A 939 -6.67 -22.28 -14.60
CA ARG A 939 -6.54 -22.51 -16.04
C ARG A 939 -7.89 -22.84 -16.69
N TYR A 940 -8.70 -23.69 -16.05
CA TYR A 940 -10.04 -23.98 -16.54
C TYR A 940 -10.92 -22.73 -16.64
N LEU A 941 -10.88 -21.87 -15.61
CA LEU A 941 -11.62 -20.62 -15.59
C LEU A 941 -11.07 -19.61 -16.61
N GLU A 942 -9.75 -19.53 -16.79
CA GLU A 942 -9.11 -18.71 -17.83
C GLU A 942 -9.53 -19.16 -19.24
N ASP A 943 -9.54 -20.47 -19.50
CA ASP A 943 -9.98 -21.03 -20.78
C ASP A 943 -11.48 -20.78 -21.02
N TYR A 944 -12.30 -20.90 -19.98
CA TYR A 944 -13.73 -20.54 -20.02
C TYR A 944 -13.88 -19.05 -20.36
N ASN A 945 -13.16 -18.17 -19.69
CA ASN A 945 -13.25 -16.72 -19.92
C ASN A 945 -12.77 -16.31 -21.32
N ARG A 946 -11.73 -16.93 -21.86
CA ARG A 946 -11.28 -16.68 -23.25
C ARG A 946 -12.36 -17.01 -24.28
N ARG A 947 -13.24 -17.96 -24.02
CA ARG A 947 -14.32 -18.36 -24.93
C ARG A 947 -15.59 -17.55 -24.73
N GLU A 948 -15.99 -17.35 -23.48
CA GLU A 948 -17.31 -16.81 -23.15
C GLU A 948 -17.30 -15.29 -22.88
N LEU A 949 -16.13 -14.71 -22.53
CA LEU A 949 -15.95 -13.32 -22.13
C LEU A 949 -14.68 -12.68 -22.75
N PRO A 950 -14.45 -12.85 -24.08
CA PRO A 950 -13.22 -12.36 -24.73
C PRO A 950 -13.06 -10.84 -24.66
N GLU A 951 -14.18 -10.09 -24.64
CA GLU A 951 -14.21 -8.63 -24.59
C GLU A 951 -13.62 -8.07 -23.27
N TRP A 952 -13.66 -8.83 -22.19
CA TRP A 952 -13.11 -8.41 -20.89
C TRP A 952 -11.60 -8.13 -20.95
N GLN A 953 -10.89 -8.76 -21.88
CA GLN A 953 -9.44 -8.55 -22.03
C GLN A 953 -9.08 -7.14 -22.56
N ASN A 954 -10.06 -6.46 -23.18
CA ASN A 954 -9.88 -5.11 -23.71
C ASN A 954 -10.29 -4.01 -22.71
N GLU A 955 -10.96 -4.40 -21.60
CA GLU A 955 -11.47 -3.45 -20.62
C GLU A 955 -10.55 -3.35 -19.41
N ALA A 956 -10.07 -2.14 -19.09
CA ALA A 956 -9.11 -1.89 -18.03
C ALA A 956 -9.55 -2.40 -16.65
N TRP A 957 -10.86 -2.40 -16.35
CA TRP A 957 -11.44 -2.83 -15.09
C TRP A 957 -11.67 -4.34 -14.98
N LEU A 958 -11.71 -5.05 -16.10
CA LEU A 958 -12.04 -6.47 -16.17
C LEU A 958 -10.87 -7.34 -16.63
N LYS A 959 -9.85 -6.71 -17.21
CA LYS A 959 -8.66 -7.38 -17.73
C LYS A 959 -7.98 -8.23 -16.67
N GLY A 960 -7.85 -9.52 -16.94
CA GLY A 960 -7.25 -10.48 -16.02
C GLY A 960 -8.19 -11.00 -14.92
N SER A 961 -9.43 -10.50 -14.84
CA SER A 961 -10.45 -11.03 -13.93
C SER A 961 -11.08 -12.30 -14.48
N LEU A 962 -11.50 -13.19 -13.57
CA LEU A 962 -12.22 -14.42 -13.92
C LEU A 962 -13.73 -14.17 -13.77
N GLY A 963 -14.51 -14.41 -14.82
CA GLY A 963 -15.96 -14.26 -14.83
C GLY A 963 -16.69 -15.61 -14.83
N LEU A 964 -17.86 -15.65 -14.19
CA LEU A 964 -18.79 -16.78 -14.21
C LEU A 964 -20.17 -16.29 -14.68
N ILE A 965 -20.68 -16.85 -15.78
CA ILE A 965 -22.04 -16.57 -16.28
C ILE A 965 -22.97 -17.61 -15.70
N PHE A 966 -23.73 -17.23 -14.67
CA PHE A 966 -24.80 -18.05 -14.08
C PHE A 966 -25.99 -18.07 -15.04
N ASP A 967 -26.68 -19.19 -15.13
CA ASP A 967 -27.87 -19.35 -15.97
C ASP A 967 -29.11 -18.62 -15.41
N GLU A 968 -30.26 -18.81 -16.05
CA GLU A 968 -31.53 -18.20 -15.67
C GLU A 968 -31.99 -18.64 -14.27
N ASN A 969 -31.59 -19.84 -13.83
CA ASN A 969 -31.88 -20.41 -12.51
C ASN A 969 -30.83 -20.00 -11.43
N ASN A 970 -29.89 -19.14 -11.80
CA ASN A 970 -28.73 -18.75 -10.97
C ASN A 970 -27.78 -19.92 -10.69
N ASP A 971 -27.68 -20.89 -11.61
CA ASP A 971 -26.79 -22.04 -11.55
C ASP A 971 -25.57 -21.88 -12.46
N PHE A 972 -24.40 -22.31 -11.99
CA PHE A 972 -23.19 -22.40 -12.78
C PHE A 972 -22.57 -23.80 -12.65
N PRO A 973 -22.52 -24.59 -13.73
CA PRO A 973 -21.91 -25.92 -13.72
C PRO A 973 -20.38 -25.84 -13.69
N LEU A 974 -19.77 -26.05 -12.53
CA LEU A 974 -18.34 -26.05 -12.34
C LEU A 974 -17.86 -27.51 -12.22
N LYS A 975 -17.36 -28.09 -13.33
CA LYS A 975 -16.87 -29.48 -13.39
C LYS A 975 -17.83 -30.50 -12.68
N ASN A 976 -17.47 -30.96 -11.47
CA ASN A 976 -18.19 -31.99 -10.72
C ASN A 976 -19.28 -31.45 -9.77
N ILE A 977 -19.40 -30.13 -9.66
CA ILE A 977 -20.38 -29.47 -8.80
C ILE A 977 -21.21 -28.46 -9.59
N VAL A 978 -22.33 -28.07 -9.02
CA VAL A 978 -23.13 -26.94 -9.46
C VAL A 978 -23.06 -25.89 -8.39
N LEU A 979 -22.65 -24.69 -8.77
CA LEU A 979 -22.72 -23.49 -7.94
C LEU A 979 -24.10 -22.88 -8.13
N HIS A 980 -24.78 -22.53 -7.05
CA HIS A 980 -26.06 -21.85 -7.03
C HIS A 980 -25.95 -20.55 -6.25
N TYR A 981 -26.39 -19.42 -6.83
CA TYR A 981 -26.41 -18.13 -6.14
C TYR A 981 -27.83 -17.72 -5.79
N ASP A 982 -28.06 -17.48 -4.52
CA ASP A 982 -29.30 -17.00 -3.95
C ASP A 982 -29.09 -15.70 -3.18
N GLU A 983 -29.89 -14.66 -3.43
CA GLU A 983 -29.74 -13.34 -2.79
C GLU A 983 -29.92 -13.38 -1.27
N LYS A 984 -30.63 -14.37 -0.76
CA LYS A 984 -30.92 -14.55 0.67
C LYS A 984 -29.85 -15.38 1.36
N PHE A 985 -29.41 -16.48 0.69
CA PHE A 985 -28.45 -17.42 1.27
C PHE A 985 -27.01 -17.26 0.73
N GLY A 986 -26.78 -16.41 -0.31
CA GLY A 986 -25.48 -16.29 -0.96
C GLY A 986 -25.13 -17.57 -1.77
N LEU A 987 -23.86 -17.73 -2.08
CA LEU A 987 -23.36 -18.86 -2.85
C LEU A 987 -23.50 -20.18 -2.06
N GLN A 988 -24.17 -21.14 -2.70
CA GLN A 988 -24.34 -22.54 -2.30
C GLN A 988 -23.72 -23.45 -3.36
N TRP A 989 -23.55 -24.71 -3.06
CA TRP A 989 -23.07 -25.68 -4.03
C TRP A 989 -23.55 -27.09 -3.69
N HIS A 990 -23.73 -27.91 -4.69
CA HIS A 990 -24.05 -29.34 -4.57
C HIS A 990 -23.31 -30.15 -5.62
N LYS A 991 -23.13 -31.44 -5.38
CA LYS A 991 -22.54 -32.35 -6.39
C LYS A 991 -23.50 -32.51 -7.55
N LYS A 992 -22.97 -32.59 -8.77
CA LYS A 992 -23.77 -33.01 -9.92
C LYS A 992 -24.30 -34.42 -9.65
N GLU A 993 -25.61 -34.61 -9.84
CA GLU A 993 -26.15 -35.94 -9.92
C GLU A 993 -25.62 -36.60 -11.21
N VAL A 994 -24.98 -37.79 -11.05
CA VAL A 994 -24.35 -38.57 -12.13
C VAL A 994 -25.43 -39.25 -12.94
#